data_d7e4fbb39a16bccb125b6d965aeca6b1
#
_entry.id   d7e4fbb39a16bccb125b6d965aeca6b1
#
_cell.length_a   1.000
_cell.length_b   1.000
_cell.length_c   1.000
_cell.angle_alpha   90.00
_cell.angle_beta   90.00
_cell.angle_gamma   90.00
#
_symmetry.space_group_name_H-M   'P 1'
#
loop_
_entity.id
_entity.type
_entity.pdbx_description
1 polymer ?
#
loop_
_entity_poly.entity_id
_entity_poly.type
_entity_poly.pdbx_seq_one_letter_code
_entity_poly.pdbx_strand_id
1 'polypeptide(L)'
;MSRDEGSLRVYYVHHPSGRCSGYLLRKRANLGDPPPPAAFGTHEGEVLEALETELQDRLVRGQEDLERYLWSETFATQRIDVVIHPATMVDRHPVIGRRELPLRMTYAWSRTESGAYRVMLPRYDWWILLQDLETAAAAIGTAVTGALLGADPRDLYDFRAEGEERVGAHAPRLIKAPRADRNREPDPPPALDSVADDWLRAAARKKLPRLVGAPGLNLAPAVRRWPRPSLLLVGDPGVGKTTEVQHLARALLRERRGGAGDVPGLWATSSERLLAGMVYVGMWQERLLKVVDEASRLGEVLYVDKLLPLMRPQSSGSSLLDLLLPAMRRGDLSVIAECNPTELSHARRLDPEAVDVFRRQHVAPPQPQVLQQMLQAYAERGGRTFHPRALRRLVTLQGAYRRDRSFPGKAFRFLDWAARAPDLPARFDPADVERAFARRTGLPLEIISDAQTASAATIASRLREEVIGQDAACDAAAAVLAAFKAGLNPPDRPIGTLLFVGPTGVGKTQLAKRIAGYLFGSADRLVRVDMSEYAVRGAAQRLLRTGRGVRSLATQVRDEPLSVVLLDEIEKAAPDVYDLMLGVLGEGRLTDDQGRMIDFRQTLVLATSNLGVEDRSPVGFDAERDAHDYGRAVREHFRPELVGRIDRIVPFRSLREEDLLRIVDLELVCIRAREGLVRRGIVLEVPPAMRALLAREGHDPVYGARPLRRVLETRLVTPLAVHLAKHPQVRDTTFVATPEGPVPRA
;
A
#
# COMPACT_ATOMS: atom_id res chain seq x y z
N MET A 1 55.09 31.70 -21.22
CA MET A 1 53.86 31.47 -20.44
C MET A 1 54.10 30.23 -19.61
N SER A 2 54.17 30.40 -18.28
CA SER A 2 54.73 29.51 -17.29
C SER A 2 53.92 28.22 -17.11
N ARG A 3 54.66 27.10 -17.02
CA ARG A 3 54.18 25.76 -16.68
C ARG A 3 53.75 25.70 -15.20
N ASP A 4 52.50 26.00 -14.92
CA ASP A 4 51.83 25.61 -13.67
C ASP A 4 50.35 25.27 -13.98
N GLU A 5 50.14 24.43 -15.00
CA GLU A 5 48.85 23.88 -15.27
C GLU A 5 48.62 22.72 -14.29
N GLY A 6 47.77 22.95 -13.30
CA GLY A 6 47.31 21.90 -12.37
C GLY A 6 46.75 20.67 -13.09
N SER A 7 46.82 19.51 -12.49
CA SER A 7 46.31 18.27 -13.05
C SER A 7 45.08 17.78 -12.30
N LEU A 8 44.18 17.05 -12.98
CA LEU A 8 43.10 16.35 -12.36
C LEU A 8 43.65 15.27 -11.44
N ARG A 9 43.04 15.13 -10.26
CA ARG A 9 43.32 14.01 -9.34
C ARG A 9 42.12 13.11 -9.29
N VAL A 10 42.34 11.82 -9.62
CA VAL A 10 41.32 10.80 -9.61
C VAL A 10 41.67 9.76 -8.55
N TYR A 11 40.76 9.53 -7.63
CA TYR A 11 40.88 8.46 -6.68
C TYR A 11 40.28 7.19 -7.28
N TYR A 12 41.12 6.19 -7.51
CA TYR A 12 40.75 4.90 -8.08
C TYR A 12 40.62 3.84 -7.01
N VAL A 13 39.61 2.99 -7.18
CA VAL A 13 39.38 1.78 -6.38
C VAL A 13 39.37 0.59 -7.33
N HIS A 14 40.37 -0.28 -7.24
CA HIS A 14 40.41 -1.53 -7.97
C HIS A 14 39.74 -2.64 -7.18
N HIS A 15 38.55 -3.05 -7.59
CA HIS A 15 37.77 -4.07 -6.89
C HIS A 15 38.34 -5.48 -7.16
N PRO A 16 38.20 -6.41 -6.19
CA PRO A 16 38.60 -7.81 -6.38
C PRO A 16 37.91 -8.51 -7.57
N SER A 17 36.78 -7.97 -8.04
CA SER A 17 36.04 -8.43 -9.22
C SER A 17 36.68 -8.05 -10.55
N GLY A 18 37.83 -7.34 -10.56
CA GLY A 18 38.51 -6.83 -11.75
C GLY A 18 37.88 -5.56 -12.32
N ARG A 19 36.92 -4.94 -11.64
CA ARG A 19 36.32 -3.63 -11.98
C ARG A 19 37.07 -2.50 -11.31
N CYS A 20 36.95 -1.28 -11.87
CA CYS A 20 37.55 -0.08 -11.35
C CYS A 20 36.47 1.01 -11.14
N SER A 21 36.49 1.67 -9.99
CA SER A 21 35.71 2.88 -9.73
C SER A 21 36.66 4.07 -9.66
N GLY A 22 36.22 5.26 -10.08
CA GLY A 22 36.98 6.49 -9.98
C GLY A 22 36.16 7.65 -9.48
N TYR A 23 36.78 8.53 -8.70
CA TYR A 23 36.18 9.74 -8.11
C TYR A 23 37.12 10.91 -8.35
N LEU A 24 36.61 11.99 -8.96
CA LEU A 24 37.38 13.22 -9.11
C LEU A 24 37.52 13.95 -7.75
N LEU A 25 38.76 14.28 -7.39
CA LEU A 25 39.02 15.07 -6.19
C LEU A 25 38.79 16.56 -6.47
N ARG A 26 38.03 17.27 -5.61
CA ARG A 26 37.84 18.72 -5.70
C ARG A 26 38.38 19.47 -4.47
N LYS A 27 38.89 20.68 -4.71
CA LYS A 27 39.55 21.53 -3.69
C LYS A 27 38.59 22.03 -2.63
N ARG A 28 37.37 22.39 -3.01
CA ARG A 28 36.36 22.98 -2.13
C ARG A 28 34.99 22.43 -2.50
N ALA A 29 34.29 21.96 -1.52
CA ALA A 29 32.86 21.70 -1.60
C ALA A 29 32.13 22.90 -0.96
N ASN A 30 31.21 23.52 -1.69
CA ASN A 30 30.27 24.46 -1.07
C ASN A 30 29.04 23.64 -0.65
N LEU A 31 28.36 24.11 0.38
CA LEU A 31 27.10 23.51 0.80
C LEU A 31 26.13 23.57 -0.39
N GLY A 32 25.72 22.37 -0.91
CA GLY A 32 24.82 22.24 -2.03
C GLY A 32 25.43 22.03 -3.40
N ASP A 33 26.72 21.91 -3.51
CA ASP A 33 27.32 21.41 -4.74
C ASP A 33 26.89 19.97 -5.02
N PRO A 34 26.69 19.57 -6.28
CA PRO A 34 26.51 18.16 -6.61
C PRO A 34 27.75 17.36 -6.18
N PRO A 35 27.61 16.06 -5.88
CA PRO A 35 28.77 15.23 -5.60
C PRO A 35 29.77 15.30 -6.76
N PRO A 36 31.09 15.18 -6.51
CA PRO A 36 32.08 15.20 -7.57
C PRO A 36 31.79 14.08 -8.57
N PRO A 37 32.21 14.25 -9.85
CA PRO A 37 32.04 13.20 -10.85
C PRO A 37 32.60 11.86 -10.37
N ALA A 38 31.82 10.80 -10.55
CA ALA A 38 32.20 9.42 -10.24
C ALA A 38 31.86 8.50 -11.41
N ALA A 39 32.73 7.56 -11.71
CA ALA A 39 32.56 6.62 -12.82
C ALA A 39 32.99 5.20 -12.46
N PHE A 40 32.44 4.23 -13.21
CA PHE A 40 32.75 2.82 -13.09
C PHE A 40 33.17 2.26 -14.45
N GLY A 41 34.16 1.36 -14.47
CA GLY A 41 34.64 0.76 -15.70
C GLY A 41 35.41 -0.52 -15.44
N THR A 42 36.00 -1.09 -16.51
CA THR A 42 36.84 -2.28 -16.44
C THR A 42 38.33 -1.94 -16.17
N HIS A 43 38.74 -0.72 -16.48
CA HIS A 43 40.10 -0.24 -16.24
C HIS A 43 40.11 1.30 -16.07
N GLU A 44 41.21 1.84 -15.54
CA GLU A 44 41.32 3.27 -15.22
C GLU A 44 41.14 4.19 -16.43
N GLY A 45 41.53 3.78 -17.64
CA GLY A 45 41.36 4.58 -18.86
C GLY A 45 39.89 4.83 -19.21
N GLU A 46 39.05 3.80 -19.11
CA GLU A 46 37.63 3.90 -19.31
C GLU A 46 36.94 4.82 -18.24
N VAL A 47 37.38 4.63 -16.99
CA VAL A 47 36.90 5.44 -15.87
C VAL A 47 37.28 6.91 -16.05
N LEU A 48 38.52 7.20 -16.45
CA LEU A 48 38.99 8.56 -16.69
C LEU A 48 38.22 9.25 -17.82
N GLU A 49 37.99 8.57 -18.93
CA GLU A 49 37.24 9.08 -20.07
C GLU A 49 35.79 9.43 -19.68
N ALA A 50 35.15 8.58 -18.89
CA ALA A 50 33.80 8.82 -18.36
C ALA A 50 33.78 10.01 -17.40
N LEU A 51 34.76 10.14 -16.50
CA LEU A 51 34.90 11.28 -15.58
C LEU A 51 35.15 12.59 -16.30
N GLU A 52 36.03 12.60 -17.31
CA GLU A 52 36.30 13.76 -18.13
C GLU A 52 35.06 14.21 -18.92
N THR A 53 34.30 13.24 -19.47
CA THR A 53 33.07 13.50 -20.17
C THR A 53 32.01 14.13 -19.24
N GLU A 54 31.81 13.56 -18.05
CA GLU A 54 30.87 14.09 -17.07
C GLU A 54 31.30 15.48 -16.57
N LEU A 55 32.58 15.69 -16.28
CA LEU A 55 33.11 16.98 -15.88
C LEU A 55 32.90 18.02 -16.99
N GLN A 56 33.21 17.66 -18.24
CA GLN A 56 33.02 18.53 -19.41
C GLN A 56 31.54 18.93 -19.56
N ASP A 57 30.60 17.98 -19.39
CA ASP A 57 29.19 18.28 -19.43
C ASP A 57 28.75 19.25 -18.33
N ARG A 58 29.27 19.08 -17.11
CA ARG A 58 28.98 20.00 -15.98
C ARG A 58 29.58 21.39 -16.20
N LEU A 59 30.80 21.48 -16.76
CA LEU A 59 31.46 22.74 -17.11
C LEU A 59 30.69 23.50 -18.21
N VAL A 60 30.22 22.79 -19.25
CA VAL A 60 29.42 23.38 -20.33
C VAL A 60 28.07 23.90 -19.83
N ARG A 61 27.50 23.24 -18.82
CA ARG A 61 26.23 23.64 -18.17
C ARG A 61 26.42 24.76 -17.14
N GLY A 62 27.64 25.17 -16.86
CA GLY A 62 27.94 26.19 -15.82
C GLY A 62 27.67 25.70 -14.40
N GLN A 63 27.62 24.39 -14.18
CA GLN A 63 27.35 23.77 -12.88
C GLN A 63 28.60 23.58 -12.04
N GLU A 64 29.77 23.62 -12.67
CA GLU A 64 31.08 23.44 -12.04
C GLU A 64 32.12 24.40 -12.62
N ASP A 65 33.22 24.60 -11.88
CA ASP A 65 34.39 25.37 -12.30
C ASP A 65 35.61 24.42 -12.34
N LEU A 66 36.30 24.42 -13.45
CA LEU A 66 37.46 23.56 -13.67
C LEU A 66 38.58 23.81 -12.63
N GLU A 67 38.78 25.03 -12.16
CA GLU A 67 39.80 25.38 -11.17
C GLU A 67 39.64 24.61 -9.85
N ARG A 68 38.45 24.18 -9.56
CA ARG A 68 38.15 23.39 -8.35
C ARG A 68 38.71 21.97 -8.43
N TYR A 69 39.00 21.45 -9.61
CA TYR A 69 39.49 20.09 -9.87
C TYR A 69 40.98 20.05 -10.28
N LEU A 70 41.64 21.22 -10.54
CA LEU A 70 43.02 21.28 -10.91
C LEU A 70 43.91 21.40 -9.67
N TRP A 71 44.78 20.43 -9.48
CA TRP A 71 45.65 20.32 -8.31
C TRP A 71 47.12 20.45 -8.71
N SER A 72 47.89 21.24 -7.95
CA SER A 72 49.35 21.25 -7.97
C SER A 72 49.96 20.25 -6.99
N GLU A 73 49.19 19.86 -5.94
CA GLU A 73 49.64 18.98 -4.87
C GLU A 73 49.70 17.52 -5.31
N THR A 74 50.63 16.76 -4.70
CA THR A 74 50.67 15.29 -4.82
C THR A 74 49.90 14.66 -3.69
N PHE A 75 49.17 13.58 -3.99
CA PHE A 75 48.37 12.83 -3.02
C PHE A 75 48.99 11.47 -2.77
N ALA A 76 48.95 11.03 -1.51
CA ALA A 76 49.20 9.66 -1.11
C ALA A 76 47.94 9.08 -0.49
N THR A 77 47.79 7.76 -0.49
CA THR A 77 46.71 7.04 0.16
C THR A 77 47.23 6.25 1.35
N GLN A 78 46.44 6.20 2.42
CA GLN A 78 46.77 5.42 3.60
C GLN A 78 45.54 4.72 4.13
N ARG A 79 45.70 3.45 4.55
CA ARG A 79 44.64 2.68 5.23
C ARG A 79 44.72 2.87 6.73
N ILE A 80 43.56 2.99 7.35
CA ILE A 80 43.40 3.08 8.80
C ILE A 80 42.29 2.16 9.27
N ASP A 81 42.42 1.66 10.48
CA ASP A 81 41.34 1.01 11.20
C ASP A 81 40.72 2.03 12.15
N VAL A 82 39.40 2.24 11.98
CA VAL A 82 38.62 3.18 12.76
C VAL A 82 37.56 2.38 13.51
N VAL A 83 37.43 2.63 14.80
CA VAL A 83 36.37 2.04 15.61
C VAL A 83 35.22 3.04 15.75
N ILE A 84 34.06 2.67 15.30
CA ILE A 84 32.84 3.48 15.45
C ILE A 84 31.86 2.80 16.37
N HIS A 85 31.08 3.62 17.08
CA HIS A 85 29.96 3.18 17.92
C HIS A 85 28.66 3.55 17.18
N PRO A 86 27.96 2.57 16.56
CA PRO A 86 26.70 2.87 15.86
C PRO A 86 25.71 3.48 16.84
N ALA A 87 25.13 4.62 16.50
CA ALA A 87 24.10 5.25 17.30
C ALA A 87 22.74 5.10 16.60
N THR A 88 21.75 4.61 17.34
CA THR A 88 20.35 4.56 16.90
C THR A 88 19.54 5.67 17.56
N MET A 89 18.62 6.28 16.82
CA MET A 89 17.72 7.28 17.38
C MET A 89 16.55 6.59 18.09
N VAL A 90 16.47 6.75 19.41
CA VAL A 90 15.35 6.28 20.23
C VAL A 90 14.71 7.51 20.87
N ASP A 91 13.41 7.74 20.63
CA ASP A 91 12.64 8.88 21.19
C ASP A 91 13.33 10.25 21.01
N ARG A 92 13.91 10.51 19.82
CA ARG A 92 14.68 11.72 19.47
C ARG A 92 16.01 11.91 20.20
N HIS A 93 16.48 10.93 20.94
CA HIS A 93 17.81 10.97 21.56
C HIS A 93 18.72 9.92 20.89
N PRO A 94 19.97 10.30 20.54
CA PRO A 94 20.94 9.35 20.03
C PRO A 94 21.36 8.39 21.16
N VAL A 95 21.07 7.10 21.01
CA VAL A 95 21.54 6.05 21.90
C VAL A 95 22.73 5.38 21.24
N ILE A 96 23.90 5.57 21.82
CA ILE A 96 25.13 4.96 21.35
C ILE A 96 25.10 3.46 21.68
N GLY A 97 25.23 2.62 20.66
CA GLY A 97 25.29 1.17 20.82
C GLY A 97 26.56 0.74 21.56
N ARG A 98 26.43 -0.28 22.41
CA ARG A 98 27.59 -0.84 23.16
C ARG A 98 28.55 -1.68 22.28
N ARG A 99 28.14 -1.99 21.03
CA ARG A 99 28.96 -2.76 20.09
C ARG A 99 29.89 -1.83 19.34
N GLU A 100 31.17 -2.07 19.48
CA GLU A 100 32.21 -1.46 18.63
C GLU A 100 32.17 -2.10 17.24
N LEU A 101 32.21 -1.26 16.22
CA LEU A 101 32.29 -1.72 14.81
C LEU A 101 33.63 -1.26 14.25
N PRO A 102 34.62 -2.16 14.10
CA PRO A 102 35.86 -1.83 13.45
C PRO A 102 35.63 -1.71 11.94
N LEU A 103 35.98 -0.56 11.38
CA LEU A 103 35.93 -0.30 9.94
C LEU A 103 37.36 -0.02 9.45
N ARG A 104 37.74 -0.74 8.39
CA ARG A 104 38.97 -0.43 7.66
C ARG A 104 38.63 0.53 6.53
N MET A 105 39.25 1.71 6.53
CA MET A 105 39.01 2.77 5.56
C MET A 105 40.30 3.21 4.90
N THR A 106 40.20 3.76 3.69
CA THR A 106 41.31 4.42 2.99
C THR A 106 41.00 5.91 2.87
N TYR A 107 41.98 6.75 3.21
CA TYR A 107 41.92 8.19 2.97
C TYR A 107 43.07 8.62 2.06
N ALA A 108 42.81 9.69 1.31
CA ALA A 108 43.84 10.37 0.54
C ALA A 108 44.35 11.60 1.33
N TRP A 109 45.61 11.89 1.25
CA TRP A 109 46.17 13.07 1.90
C TRP A 109 47.21 13.78 1.01
N SER A 110 47.33 15.11 1.19
CA SER A 110 48.32 15.94 0.58
C SER A 110 48.87 16.93 1.60
N ARG A 111 50.09 17.43 1.39
CA ARG A 111 50.67 18.50 2.22
C ARG A 111 50.41 19.85 1.53
N THR A 112 49.80 20.77 2.27
CA THR A 112 49.55 22.13 1.77
C THR A 112 50.80 22.99 1.81
N GLU A 113 50.83 24.11 1.09
CA GLU A 113 51.93 25.08 1.12
C GLU A 113 52.17 25.64 2.54
N SER A 114 51.17 25.70 3.38
CA SER A 114 51.27 26.12 4.78
C SER A 114 51.86 25.05 5.71
N GLY A 115 52.19 23.85 5.19
CA GLY A 115 52.73 22.74 5.95
C GLY A 115 51.70 21.85 6.61
N ALA A 116 50.42 22.21 6.61
CA ALA A 116 49.32 21.36 7.13
C ALA A 116 49.01 20.18 6.20
N TYR A 117 48.36 19.15 6.73
CA TYR A 117 47.94 17.98 5.97
C TYR A 117 46.46 18.14 5.61
N ARG A 118 46.13 18.07 4.32
CA ARG A 118 44.77 17.92 3.84
C ARG A 118 44.46 16.42 3.79
N VAL A 119 43.52 15.98 4.62
CA VAL A 119 43.01 14.60 4.68
C VAL A 119 41.66 14.54 4.04
N MET A 120 41.43 13.60 3.11
CA MET A 120 40.21 13.48 2.32
C MET A 120 39.67 12.07 2.37
N LEU A 121 38.35 11.94 2.45
CA LEU A 121 37.62 10.71 2.16
C LEU A 121 36.92 10.88 0.79
N PRO A 122 37.55 10.51 -0.33
CA PRO A 122 37.08 10.87 -1.68
C PRO A 122 35.70 10.30 -2.04
N ARG A 123 35.35 9.13 -1.50
CA ARG A 123 34.05 8.47 -1.72
C ARG A 123 32.88 9.26 -1.10
N TYR A 124 33.17 10.18 -0.13
CA TYR A 124 32.20 10.95 0.63
C TYR A 124 32.32 12.45 0.40
N ASP A 125 33.23 12.88 -0.49
CA ASP A 125 33.54 14.29 -0.74
C ASP A 125 33.80 15.09 0.56
N TRP A 126 34.39 14.44 1.54
CA TRP A 126 34.71 15.01 2.85
C TRP A 126 36.20 15.24 3.00
N TRP A 127 36.59 16.34 3.58
CA TRP A 127 37.96 16.66 3.85
C TRP A 127 38.15 17.55 5.09
N ILE A 128 39.35 17.48 5.70
CA ILE A 128 39.76 18.27 6.84
C ILE A 128 41.22 18.65 6.73
N LEU A 129 41.61 19.76 7.36
CA LEU A 129 43.02 20.15 7.52
C LEU A 129 43.51 19.76 8.91
N LEU A 130 44.63 19.06 8.98
CA LEU A 130 45.26 18.62 10.23
C LEU A 130 46.68 19.16 10.29
N GLN A 131 47.14 19.48 11.49
CA GLN A 131 48.53 19.86 11.73
C GLN A 131 49.46 18.64 11.75
N ASP A 132 48.92 17.50 12.24
CA ASP A 132 49.63 16.25 12.33
C ASP A 132 48.80 15.11 11.75
N LEU A 133 49.40 14.30 10.88
CA LEU A 133 48.78 13.19 10.22
C LEU A 133 48.43 12.04 11.19
N GLU A 134 49.12 11.94 12.33
CA GLU A 134 48.83 10.94 13.37
C GLU A 134 47.41 11.10 13.94
N THR A 135 46.84 12.29 13.90
CA THR A 135 45.48 12.59 14.37
C THR A 135 44.38 12.22 13.37
N ALA A 136 44.75 11.81 12.15
CA ALA A 136 43.80 11.52 11.08
C ALA A 136 42.78 10.42 11.45
N ALA A 137 43.22 9.36 12.12
CA ALA A 137 42.35 8.26 12.54
C ALA A 137 41.23 8.72 13.46
N ALA A 138 41.56 9.54 14.46
CA ALA A 138 40.59 10.08 15.42
C ALA A 138 39.62 11.06 14.75
N ALA A 139 40.14 11.95 13.86
CA ALA A 139 39.31 12.90 13.13
C ALA A 139 38.33 12.20 12.18
N ILE A 140 38.77 11.21 11.44
CA ILE A 140 37.93 10.40 10.54
C ILE A 140 36.90 9.61 11.35
N GLY A 141 37.31 8.97 12.48
CA GLY A 141 36.40 8.25 13.36
C GLY A 141 35.27 9.12 13.87
N THR A 142 35.57 10.34 14.29
CA THR A 142 34.57 11.33 14.74
C THR A 142 33.63 11.74 13.60
N ALA A 143 34.17 12.04 12.43
CA ALA A 143 33.38 12.43 11.25
C ALA A 143 32.43 11.31 10.79
N VAL A 144 32.95 10.07 10.72
CA VAL A 144 32.15 8.90 10.29
C VAL A 144 31.10 8.57 11.32
N THR A 145 31.42 8.64 12.64
CA THR A 145 30.43 8.42 13.70
C THR A 145 29.31 9.45 13.65
N GLY A 146 29.64 10.74 13.40
CA GLY A 146 28.66 11.80 13.25
C GLY A 146 27.78 11.65 12.02
N ALA A 147 28.36 11.25 10.89
CA ALA A 147 27.63 11.05 9.64
C ALA A 147 26.67 9.83 9.68
N LEU A 148 26.95 8.84 10.53
CA LEU A 148 26.18 7.60 10.65
C LEU A 148 25.17 7.61 11.81
N LEU A 149 24.94 8.75 12.42
CA LEU A 149 23.92 8.92 13.45
C LEU A 149 22.53 8.56 12.90
N GLY A 150 22.01 7.37 13.29
CA GLY A 150 20.70 6.89 12.85
C GLY A 150 20.69 6.10 11.54
N ALA A 151 21.84 5.81 10.94
CA ALA A 151 21.95 4.96 9.75
C ALA A 151 21.73 3.47 10.08
N ASP A 152 21.20 2.72 9.11
CA ASP A 152 21.09 1.26 9.21
C ASP A 152 22.51 0.66 9.26
N PRO A 153 22.78 -0.36 10.10
CA PRO A 153 24.06 -1.08 10.10
C PRO A 153 24.51 -1.61 8.73
N ARG A 154 23.59 -1.77 7.78
CA ARG A 154 23.90 -2.16 6.39
C ARG A 154 24.60 -1.05 5.61
N ASP A 155 24.28 0.20 5.89
CA ASP A 155 24.89 1.36 5.24
C ASP A 155 26.38 1.51 5.63
N LEU A 156 26.78 0.89 6.74
CA LEU A 156 28.16 0.86 7.21
C LEU A 156 29.10 0.06 6.30
N TYR A 157 28.57 -0.85 5.50
CA TYR A 157 29.37 -1.63 4.56
C TYR A 157 29.96 -0.77 3.44
N ASP A 158 29.32 0.35 3.10
CA ASP A 158 29.79 1.27 2.06
C ASP A 158 31.06 2.02 2.47
N PHE A 159 31.41 2.01 3.76
CA PHE A 159 32.63 2.62 4.29
C PHE A 159 33.87 1.70 4.32
N ARG A 160 33.72 0.43 3.90
CA ARG A 160 34.85 -0.48 3.86
C ARG A 160 35.80 -0.20 2.70
N ALA A 161 37.10 -0.31 2.95
CA ALA A 161 38.07 -0.34 1.88
C ALA A 161 37.85 -1.60 1.02
N GLU A 162 37.52 -1.41 -0.25
CA GLU A 162 37.23 -2.46 -1.21
C GLU A 162 38.36 -2.58 -2.24
N GLY A 163 39.40 -3.33 -1.95
CA GLY A 163 40.43 -3.59 -2.91
C GLY A 163 41.64 -2.63 -2.81
N GLU A 164 42.36 -2.43 -3.92
CA GLU A 164 43.55 -1.56 -3.97
C GLU A 164 43.13 -0.16 -4.39
N GLU A 165 43.54 0.84 -3.58
CA GLU A 165 43.07 2.21 -3.72
C GLU A 165 44.26 3.15 -3.91
N ARG A 166 44.19 4.06 -4.91
CA ARG A 166 45.28 5.01 -5.22
C ARG A 166 44.74 6.31 -5.81
N VAL A 167 45.54 7.37 -5.78
CA VAL A 167 45.27 8.64 -6.49
C VAL A 167 46.16 8.73 -7.72
N GLY A 168 45.55 8.86 -8.91
CA GLY A 168 46.19 9.15 -10.17
C GLY A 168 46.17 10.64 -10.50
N ALA A 169 47.23 11.08 -11.24
CA ALA A 169 47.32 12.44 -11.75
C ALA A 169 47.19 12.44 -13.27
N HIS A 170 46.26 13.24 -13.80
CA HIS A 170 45.98 13.28 -15.24
C HIS A 170 45.87 14.70 -15.76
N ALA A 171 46.50 14.97 -16.93
CA ALA A 171 46.31 16.23 -17.62
C ALA A 171 44.88 16.30 -18.20
N PRO A 172 44.10 17.37 -17.96
CA PRO A 172 42.74 17.44 -18.45
C PRO A 172 42.69 17.50 -19.98
N ARG A 173 41.90 16.66 -20.61
CA ARG A 173 41.62 16.69 -22.06
C ARG A 173 40.39 17.56 -22.31
N LEU A 174 40.55 18.87 -22.42
CA LEU A 174 39.45 19.80 -22.64
C LEU A 174 39.12 19.86 -24.13
N ILE A 175 37.87 19.61 -24.47
CA ILE A 175 37.29 19.85 -25.78
C ILE A 175 36.72 21.27 -25.78
N LYS A 176 37.08 22.11 -26.80
CA LYS A 176 36.51 23.45 -26.93
C LYS A 176 35.01 23.43 -26.96
N ALA A 177 34.38 24.28 -26.18
CA ALA A 177 32.92 24.42 -26.13
C ALA A 177 32.34 24.58 -27.55
N PRO A 178 31.30 23.81 -27.90
CA PRO A 178 30.59 24.00 -29.18
C PRO A 178 29.96 25.38 -29.22
N ARG A 179 30.00 26.05 -30.41
CA ARG A 179 29.32 27.33 -30.62
C ARG A 179 27.86 27.21 -30.31
N ALA A 180 27.31 28.11 -29.50
CA ALA A 180 25.93 28.16 -29.10
C ALA A 180 24.99 28.12 -30.33
N ASP A 181 24.23 27.07 -30.47
CA ASP A 181 23.20 26.92 -31.49
C ASP A 181 21.99 27.79 -31.08
N ARG A 182 21.68 28.80 -31.88
CA ARG A 182 20.58 29.77 -31.62
C ARG A 182 19.18 29.11 -31.59
N ASN A 183 19.06 27.82 -31.92
CA ASN A 183 17.83 27.05 -31.88
C ASN A 183 17.72 26.10 -30.68
N ARG A 184 18.67 26.15 -29.73
CA ARG A 184 18.61 25.27 -28.55
C ARG A 184 17.60 25.84 -27.56
N GLU A 185 16.61 24.99 -27.15
CA GLU A 185 15.77 25.31 -26.00
C GLU A 185 16.66 25.62 -24.78
N PRO A 186 16.38 26.67 -23.99
CA PRO A 186 17.16 26.99 -22.80
C PRO A 186 17.26 25.76 -21.90
N ASP A 187 18.43 25.52 -21.33
CA ASP A 187 18.65 24.40 -20.42
C ASP A 187 17.68 24.56 -19.24
N PRO A 188 17.07 23.42 -18.78
CA PRO A 188 16.11 23.46 -17.68
C PRO A 188 16.78 23.95 -16.39
N PRO A 189 16.03 24.62 -15.49
CA PRO A 189 16.52 25.04 -14.18
C PRO A 189 17.11 23.85 -13.41
N PRO A 190 18.40 23.88 -13.00
CA PRO A 190 19.09 22.67 -12.53
C PRO A 190 18.53 22.09 -11.23
N ALA A 191 18.06 22.93 -10.29
CA ALA A 191 17.48 22.44 -9.04
C ALA A 191 16.10 21.81 -9.28
N LEU A 192 15.25 22.44 -10.08
CA LEU A 192 13.93 21.91 -10.45
C LEU A 192 14.04 20.63 -11.28
N ASP A 193 14.91 20.61 -12.30
CA ASP A 193 15.08 19.43 -13.20
C ASP A 193 15.59 18.19 -12.44
N SER A 194 16.36 18.40 -11.35
CA SER A 194 16.87 17.30 -10.51
C SER A 194 15.78 16.57 -9.73
N VAL A 195 14.66 17.22 -9.41
CA VAL A 195 13.60 16.67 -8.52
C VAL A 195 12.21 16.68 -9.13
N ALA A 196 12.00 17.35 -10.27
CA ALA A 196 10.69 17.52 -10.87
C ALA A 196 10.72 17.30 -12.39
N ASP A 197 9.57 17.02 -12.98
CA ASP A 197 9.39 16.91 -14.43
C ASP A 197 8.73 18.18 -14.97
N ASP A 198 9.29 18.80 -16.00
CA ASP A 198 8.63 19.89 -16.72
C ASP A 198 7.46 19.34 -17.55
N TRP A 199 6.24 19.60 -17.08
CA TRP A 199 5.03 19.12 -17.75
C TRP A 199 4.66 19.93 -18.99
N LEU A 200 5.14 21.16 -19.17
CA LEU A 200 4.98 21.87 -20.43
C LEU A 200 5.84 21.22 -21.52
N ARG A 201 7.10 20.93 -21.20
CA ARG A 201 8.02 20.22 -22.09
C ARG A 201 7.52 18.81 -22.41
N ALA A 202 7.02 18.10 -21.40
CA ALA A 202 6.39 16.78 -21.60
C ALA A 202 5.15 16.86 -22.49
N ALA A 203 4.30 17.89 -22.34
CA ALA A 203 3.15 18.12 -23.20
C ALA A 203 3.57 18.46 -24.65
N ALA A 204 4.59 19.29 -24.83
CA ALA A 204 5.12 19.65 -26.16
C ALA A 204 5.65 18.43 -26.91
N ARG A 205 6.31 17.52 -26.19
CA ARG A 205 6.85 16.23 -26.72
C ARG A 205 5.82 15.11 -26.79
N LYS A 206 4.53 15.38 -26.48
CA LYS A 206 3.42 14.41 -26.46
C LYS A 206 3.67 13.23 -25.49
N LYS A 207 4.48 13.44 -24.44
CA LYS A 207 4.77 12.44 -23.40
C LYS A 207 3.69 12.38 -22.31
N LEU A 208 2.87 13.44 -22.14
CA LEU A 208 1.72 13.38 -21.23
C LEU A 208 0.62 12.48 -21.77
N PRO A 209 -0.10 11.75 -20.92
CA PRO A 209 -1.19 10.87 -21.31
C PRO A 209 -2.23 11.62 -22.17
N ARG A 210 -2.81 10.96 -23.16
CA ARG A 210 -3.93 11.54 -23.94
C ARG A 210 -5.14 11.67 -23.03
N LEU A 211 -5.62 12.89 -22.84
CA LEU A 211 -6.79 13.18 -22.00
C LEU A 211 -8.09 12.88 -22.76
N VAL A 212 -9.14 12.59 -21.99
CA VAL A 212 -10.49 12.39 -22.46
C VAL A 212 -11.42 13.35 -21.70
N GLY A 213 -12.26 14.05 -22.42
CA GLY A 213 -13.13 15.08 -21.86
C GLY A 213 -12.49 16.46 -21.79
N ALA A 214 -13.29 17.47 -21.53
CA ALA A 214 -12.86 18.83 -21.25
C ALA A 214 -12.42 18.96 -19.77
N PRO A 215 -11.60 19.96 -19.42
CA PRO A 215 -11.30 20.26 -18.03
C PRO A 215 -12.58 20.63 -17.27
N GLY A 216 -12.71 20.11 -16.05
CA GLY A 216 -13.80 20.49 -15.13
C GLY A 216 -13.53 21.81 -14.41
N LEU A 217 -12.23 22.18 -14.30
CA LEU A 217 -11.77 23.41 -13.69
C LEU A 217 -10.97 24.25 -14.69
N ASN A 218 -11.17 25.57 -14.63
CA ASN A 218 -10.32 26.51 -15.37
C ASN A 218 -9.23 27.04 -14.42
N LEU A 219 -8.11 26.33 -14.31
CA LEU A 219 -7.00 26.69 -13.42
C LEU A 219 -6.04 27.73 -14.01
N ALA A 220 -5.99 27.89 -15.34
CA ALA A 220 -5.02 28.77 -15.99
C ALA A 220 -5.09 30.25 -15.55
N PRO A 221 -6.28 30.89 -15.39
CA PRO A 221 -6.35 32.26 -14.90
C PRO A 221 -5.83 32.42 -13.46
N ALA A 222 -5.97 31.40 -12.62
CA ALA A 222 -5.52 31.46 -11.24
C ALA A 222 -3.99 31.47 -11.15
N VAL A 223 -3.30 30.63 -11.94
CA VAL A 223 -1.83 30.53 -11.91
C VAL A 223 -1.13 31.61 -12.71
N ARG A 224 -1.86 32.36 -13.54
CA ARG A 224 -1.31 33.54 -14.28
C ARG A 224 -1.36 34.84 -13.48
N ARG A 225 -2.25 34.90 -12.50
CA ARG A 225 -2.44 36.13 -11.70
C ARG A 225 -1.31 36.26 -10.68
N TRP A 226 -0.61 37.40 -10.71
CA TRP A 226 0.40 37.70 -9.70
C TRP A 226 -0.20 38.53 -8.53
N PRO A 227 0.11 38.24 -7.26
CA PRO A 227 0.81 37.06 -6.78
C PRO A 227 0.03 35.75 -7.06
N ARG A 228 0.75 34.69 -7.40
CA ARG A 228 0.13 33.41 -7.78
C ARG A 228 -0.34 32.66 -6.53
N PRO A 229 -1.64 32.36 -6.39
CA PRO A 229 -2.12 31.62 -5.25
C PRO A 229 -1.67 30.16 -5.32
N SER A 230 -1.34 29.57 -4.18
CA SER A 230 -1.22 28.13 -4.09
C SER A 230 -2.60 27.49 -4.12
N LEU A 231 -2.74 26.36 -4.81
CA LEU A 231 -4.03 25.69 -5.03
C LEU A 231 -4.05 24.30 -4.39
N LEU A 232 -5.16 23.98 -3.72
CA LEU A 232 -5.41 22.63 -3.22
C LEU A 232 -6.60 22.01 -3.95
N LEU A 233 -6.32 20.97 -4.75
CA LEU A 233 -7.35 20.21 -5.44
C LEU A 233 -7.93 19.17 -4.48
N VAL A 234 -9.19 19.35 -4.12
CA VAL A 234 -9.89 18.47 -3.18
C VAL A 234 -10.92 17.63 -3.93
N GLY A 235 -10.85 16.32 -3.77
CA GLY A 235 -11.81 15.41 -4.39
C GLY A 235 -11.43 13.94 -4.18
N ASP A 236 -12.38 13.05 -4.38
CA ASP A 236 -12.20 11.63 -4.14
C ASP A 236 -11.10 11.00 -5.02
N PRO A 237 -10.50 9.88 -4.56
CA PRO A 237 -9.53 9.15 -5.39
C PRO A 237 -10.14 8.71 -6.73
N GLY A 238 -9.50 9.07 -7.84
CA GLY A 238 -9.96 8.71 -9.19
C GLY A 238 -10.94 9.67 -9.84
N VAL A 239 -11.28 10.80 -9.19
CA VAL A 239 -12.15 11.84 -9.76
C VAL A 239 -11.51 12.62 -10.91
N GLY A 240 -10.18 12.62 -11.02
CA GLY A 240 -9.46 13.28 -12.09
C GLY A 240 -8.62 14.49 -11.68
N LYS A 241 -8.30 14.69 -10.40
CA LYS A 241 -7.48 15.83 -9.92
C LYS A 241 -6.20 16.02 -10.73
N THR A 242 -5.39 14.98 -10.84
CA THR A 242 -4.15 15.00 -11.65
C THR A 242 -4.43 15.33 -13.13
N THR A 243 -5.59 14.90 -13.64
CA THR A 243 -6.02 15.21 -15.02
C THR A 243 -6.29 16.69 -15.21
N GLU A 244 -6.86 17.37 -14.22
CA GLU A 244 -7.05 18.83 -14.24
C GLU A 244 -5.70 19.57 -14.35
N VAL A 245 -4.69 19.11 -13.61
CA VAL A 245 -3.33 19.69 -13.71
C VAL A 245 -2.68 19.40 -15.07
N GLN A 246 -2.93 18.23 -15.65
CA GLN A 246 -2.48 17.93 -17.03
C GLN A 246 -3.21 18.77 -18.09
N HIS A 247 -4.48 19.11 -17.87
CA HIS A 247 -5.20 20.08 -18.71
C HIS A 247 -4.59 21.47 -18.57
N LEU A 248 -4.24 21.88 -17.34
CA LEU A 248 -3.53 23.13 -17.09
C LEU A 248 -2.20 23.19 -17.86
N ALA A 249 -1.37 22.14 -17.79
CA ALA A 249 -0.10 22.08 -18.53
C ALA A 249 -0.28 22.34 -20.04
N ARG A 250 -1.33 21.74 -20.62
CA ARG A 250 -1.66 21.95 -22.05
C ARG A 250 -2.23 23.34 -22.35
N ALA A 251 -2.98 23.91 -21.41
CA ALA A 251 -3.48 25.27 -21.56
C ALA A 251 -2.32 26.27 -21.56
N LEU A 252 -1.42 26.18 -20.58
CA LEU A 252 -0.23 27.04 -20.47
C LEU A 252 0.69 26.89 -21.71
N LEU A 253 0.89 25.66 -22.20
CA LEU A 253 1.67 25.42 -23.41
C LEU A 253 1.04 26.11 -24.65
N ARG A 254 -0.29 26.06 -24.81
CA ARG A 254 -0.98 26.74 -25.89
C ARG A 254 -0.82 28.27 -25.82
N GLU A 255 -0.94 28.81 -24.60
CA GLU A 255 -0.75 30.25 -24.37
C GLU A 255 0.69 30.67 -24.64
N ARG A 256 1.70 29.92 -24.20
CA ARG A 256 3.12 30.16 -24.48
C ARG A 256 3.41 30.15 -25.98
N ARG A 257 2.80 29.21 -26.72
CA ARG A 257 2.92 29.15 -28.20
C ARG A 257 2.15 30.26 -28.91
N GLY A 258 1.07 30.77 -28.32
CA GLY A 258 0.31 31.91 -28.81
C GLY A 258 0.96 33.27 -28.60
N GLY A 259 2.18 33.31 -28.05
CA GLY A 259 2.93 34.56 -27.80
C GLY A 259 2.45 35.32 -26.55
N ALA A 260 1.66 34.72 -25.68
CA ALA A 260 1.33 35.33 -24.39
C ALA A 260 2.60 35.50 -23.55
N GLY A 261 2.90 36.73 -23.13
CA GLY A 261 4.01 37.00 -22.23
C GLY A 261 3.83 36.37 -20.87
N ASP A 262 4.92 36.12 -20.15
CA ASP A 262 5.00 35.61 -18.76
C ASP A 262 4.05 34.43 -18.44
N VAL A 263 4.19 33.32 -19.17
CA VAL A 263 3.49 32.08 -18.92
C VAL A 263 4.37 31.18 -18.05
N PRO A 264 3.97 30.86 -16.80
CA PRO A 264 4.77 30.03 -15.93
C PRO A 264 4.98 28.61 -16.47
N GLY A 265 6.10 27.99 -16.15
CA GLY A 265 6.27 26.55 -16.27
C GLY A 265 5.49 25.83 -15.19
N LEU A 266 5.31 24.53 -15.37
CA LEU A 266 4.62 23.64 -14.41
C LEU A 266 5.49 22.41 -14.16
N TRP A 267 6.02 22.36 -12.94
CA TRP A 267 6.98 21.36 -12.50
C TRP A 267 6.33 20.33 -11.59
N ALA A 268 6.27 19.10 -12.02
CA ALA A 268 5.61 18.03 -11.29
C ALA A 268 6.61 17.19 -10.49
N THR A 269 6.37 17.07 -9.18
CA THR A 269 7.21 16.32 -8.26
C THR A 269 6.37 15.51 -7.26
N SER A 270 7.03 14.81 -6.36
CA SER A 270 6.42 14.15 -5.19
C SER A 270 7.31 14.33 -3.96
N SER A 271 6.74 14.12 -2.77
CA SER A 271 7.52 14.16 -1.52
C SER A 271 8.67 13.16 -1.53
N GLU A 272 8.47 11.99 -2.12
CA GLU A 272 9.50 10.96 -2.25
C GLU A 272 10.66 11.43 -3.15
N ARG A 273 10.38 12.12 -4.25
CA ARG A 273 11.43 12.68 -5.15
C ARG A 273 12.21 13.81 -4.49
N LEU A 274 11.53 14.66 -3.73
CA LEU A 274 12.18 15.74 -2.96
C LEU A 274 13.15 15.20 -1.90
N LEU A 275 12.86 14.02 -1.35
CA LEU A 275 13.67 13.36 -0.33
C LEU A 275 14.65 12.32 -0.90
N ALA A 276 14.52 11.91 -2.17
CA ALA A 276 15.31 10.84 -2.77
C ALA A 276 16.82 11.15 -2.76
N GLY A 277 17.64 10.15 -2.41
CA GLY A 277 19.09 10.26 -2.40
C GLY A 277 19.67 11.06 -1.23
N MET A 278 18.87 11.38 -0.20
CA MET A 278 19.32 12.13 0.98
C MET A 278 19.71 11.18 2.10
N VAL A 279 20.99 11.08 2.39
CA VAL A 279 21.54 10.20 3.43
C VAL A 279 21.78 10.95 4.74
N TYR A 280 22.00 12.28 4.69
CA TYR A 280 22.37 13.09 5.85
C TYR A 280 21.28 14.05 6.30
N VAL A 281 21.22 14.29 7.62
CA VAL A 281 20.36 15.31 8.23
C VAL A 281 20.74 16.69 7.68
N GLY A 282 19.75 17.43 7.17
CA GLY A 282 19.98 18.77 6.60
C GLY A 282 20.05 18.85 5.08
N MET A 283 20.44 17.78 4.39
CA MET A 283 20.61 17.82 2.91
C MET A 283 19.28 18.07 2.16
N TRP A 284 18.18 17.50 2.65
CA TRP A 284 16.88 17.69 2.01
C TRP A 284 16.36 19.12 2.17
N GLN A 285 16.63 19.77 3.33
CA GLN A 285 16.26 21.17 3.56
C GLN A 285 16.97 22.07 2.56
N GLU A 286 18.27 21.89 2.40
CA GLU A 286 19.06 22.70 1.48
C GLU A 286 18.62 22.50 0.03
N ARG A 287 18.39 21.25 -0.40
CA ARG A 287 17.86 20.96 -1.74
C ARG A 287 16.52 21.65 -1.93
N LEU A 288 15.60 21.52 -0.95
CA LEU A 288 14.29 22.11 -1.06
C LEU A 288 14.35 23.65 -1.13
N LEU A 289 15.23 24.28 -0.33
CA LEU A 289 15.42 25.72 -0.37
C LEU A 289 15.96 26.19 -1.74
N LYS A 290 16.85 25.42 -2.38
CA LYS A 290 17.32 25.72 -3.75
C LYS A 290 16.18 25.60 -4.77
N VAL A 291 15.35 24.58 -4.65
CA VAL A 291 14.15 24.42 -5.49
C VAL A 291 13.18 25.59 -5.30
N VAL A 292 12.96 26.00 -4.04
CA VAL A 292 12.11 27.15 -3.70
C VAL A 292 12.65 28.45 -4.29
N ASP A 293 13.94 28.72 -4.11
CA ASP A 293 14.60 29.94 -4.63
C ASP A 293 14.52 29.97 -6.16
N GLU A 294 14.86 28.87 -6.83
CA GLU A 294 14.82 28.77 -8.28
C GLU A 294 13.40 28.92 -8.84
N ALA A 295 12.41 28.22 -8.25
CA ALA A 295 11.01 28.29 -8.67
C ALA A 295 10.44 29.71 -8.43
N SER A 296 10.76 30.34 -7.30
CA SER A 296 10.33 31.70 -6.96
C SER A 296 10.93 32.73 -7.91
N ARG A 297 12.25 32.66 -8.13
CA ARG A 297 12.96 33.58 -9.02
C ARG A 297 12.45 33.50 -10.47
N LEU A 298 12.14 32.32 -10.95
CA LEU A 298 11.64 32.09 -12.30
C LEU A 298 10.14 32.25 -12.42
N GLY A 299 9.43 32.39 -11.29
CA GLY A 299 7.97 32.46 -11.25
C GLY A 299 7.29 31.16 -11.70
N GLU A 300 7.89 30.02 -11.42
CA GLU A 300 7.38 28.71 -11.83
C GLU A 300 6.33 28.17 -10.87
N VAL A 301 5.50 27.24 -11.31
CA VAL A 301 4.49 26.57 -10.50
C VAL A 301 4.94 25.14 -10.17
N LEU A 302 4.95 24.81 -8.89
CA LEU A 302 5.29 23.47 -8.41
C LEU A 302 4.01 22.66 -8.19
N TYR A 303 3.89 21.50 -8.82
CA TYR A 303 2.80 20.57 -8.58
C TYR A 303 3.29 19.38 -7.76
N VAL A 304 2.57 19.06 -6.68
CA VAL A 304 2.83 17.88 -5.82
C VAL A 304 1.58 17.03 -5.71
N ASP A 305 1.71 15.75 -6.00
CA ASP A 305 0.59 14.82 -6.13
C ASP A 305 -0.19 14.55 -4.83
N LYS A 306 0.39 14.84 -3.65
CA LYS A 306 -0.24 14.57 -2.33
C LYS A 306 0.15 15.60 -1.28
N LEU A 307 -0.83 16.15 -0.57
CA LEU A 307 -0.62 17.12 0.51
C LEU A 307 -0.05 16.47 1.79
N LEU A 308 -0.65 15.40 2.29
CA LEU A 308 -0.29 14.82 3.60
C LEU A 308 1.17 14.40 3.72
N PRO A 309 1.82 13.79 2.72
CA PRO A 309 3.25 13.49 2.80
C PRO A 309 4.13 14.73 2.94
N LEU A 310 3.71 15.89 2.38
CA LEU A 310 4.43 17.16 2.57
C LEU A 310 4.38 17.66 4.01
N MET A 311 3.31 17.35 4.74
CA MET A 311 3.09 17.78 6.13
C MET A 311 3.70 16.84 7.17
N ARG A 312 4.24 15.68 6.76
CA ARG A 312 4.85 14.73 7.70
C ARG A 312 6.19 15.27 8.20
N PRO A 313 6.37 15.35 9.54
CA PRO A 313 7.67 15.68 10.10
C PRO A 313 8.73 14.69 9.66
N GLN A 314 9.88 15.17 9.26
CA GLN A 314 11.07 14.37 8.98
C GLN A 314 11.90 14.18 10.26
N SER A 315 13.01 13.49 10.17
CA SER A 315 13.91 13.24 11.32
C SER A 315 14.39 14.52 12.05
N SER A 316 14.40 15.66 11.35
CA SER A 316 14.72 16.97 11.91
C SER A 316 13.58 17.66 12.67
N GLY A 317 12.38 17.04 12.72
CA GLY A 317 11.17 17.63 13.31
C GLY A 317 10.40 18.57 12.40
N SER A 318 10.99 19.07 11.31
CA SER A 318 10.33 19.93 10.30
C SER A 318 9.75 19.09 9.17
N SER A 319 8.67 19.56 8.56
CA SER A 319 8.06 18.96 7.37
C SER A 319 8.57 19.65 6.08
N LEU A 320 8.34 19.01 4.93
CA LEU A 320 8.61 19.63 3.62
C LEU A 320 7.77 20.91 3.45
N LEU A 321 6.52 20.89 3.92
CA LEU A 321 5.62 22.02 3.79
C LEU A 321 6.10 23.23 4.60
N ASP A 322 6.69 23.03 5.77
CA ASP A 322 7.21 24.13 6.62
C ASP A 322 8.24 25.00 5.88
N LEU A 323 9.05 24.39 5.02
CA LEU A 323 10.04 25.13 4.22
C LEU A 323 9.44 25.81 2.98
N LEU A 324 8.32 25.31 2.46
CA LEU A 324 7.60 25.92 1.33
C LEU A 324 6.73 27.12 1.80
N LEU A 325 6.16 27.04 3.00
CA LEU A 325 5.18 27.99 3.52
C LEU A 325 5.65 29.47 3.48
N PRO A 326 6.88 29.83 3.86
CA PRO A 326 7.32 31.23 3.82
C PRO A 326 7.22 31.85 2.42
N ALA A 327 7.66 31.14 1.38
CA ALA A 327 7.59 31.59 0.00
C ALA A 327 6.15 31.61 -0.53
N MET A 328 5.34 30.61 -0.15
CA MET A 328 3.91 30.56 -0.50
C MET A 328 3.12 31.71 0.13
N ARG A 329 3.37 32.04 1.40
CA ARG A 329 2.71 33.15 2.11
C ARG A 329 3.03 34.52 1.51
N ARG A 330 4.25 34.71 1.03
CA ARG A 330 4.64 35.93 0.30
C ARG A 330 4.10 35.99 -1.13
N GLY A 331 3.63 34.86 -1.65
CA GLY A 331 3.19 34.73 -3.05
C GLY A 331 4.34 34.56 -4.05
N ASP A 332 5.57 34.37 -3.57
CA ASP A 332 6.77 34.15 -4.41
C ASP A 332 6.74 32.76 -5.08
N LEU A 333 6.17 31.77 -4.37
CA LEU A 333 6.03 30.39 -4.85
C LEU A 333 4.55 29.99 -4.93
N SER A 334 4.12 29.45 -6.05
CA SER A 334 2.81 28.80 -6.21
C SER A 334 2.95 27.30 -6.20
N VAL A 335 2.24 26.65 -5.27
CA VAL A 335 2.19 25.19 -5.15
C VAL A 335 0.78 24.69 -5.44
N ILE A 336 0.67 23.70 -6.33
CA ILE A 336 -0.57 22.95 -6.53
C ILE A 336 -0.42 21.61 -5.84
N ALA A 337 -1.32 21.29 -4.90
CA ALA A 337 -1.33 19.99 -4.20
C ALA A 337 -2.69 19.30 -4.34
N GLU A 338 -2.71 17.99 -4.09
CA GLU A 338 -3.94 17.19 -4.12
C GLU A 338 -4.22 16.56 -2.76
N CYS A 339 -5.50 16.45 -2.40
CA CYS A 339 -5.97 15.64 -1.30
C CYS A 339 -7.41 15.15 -1.53
N ASN A 340 -7.85 14.19 -0.72
CA ASN A 340 -9.25 13.84 -0.62
C ASN A 340 -9.90 14.56 0.59
N PRO A 341 -11.24 14.57 0.74
CA PRO A 341 -11.91 15.24 1.85
C PRO A 341 -11.48 14.77 3.24
N THR A 342 -11.19 13.47 3.39
CA THR A 342 -10.73 12.91 4.67
C THR A 342 -9.31 13.35 4.99
N GLU A 343 -8.42 13.31 3.98
CA GLU A 343 -7.05 13.82 4.08
C GLU A 343 -7.03 15.31 4.40
N LEU A 344 -7.93 16.10 3.82
CA LEU A 344 -8.09 17.53 4.15
C LEU A 344 -8.47 17.73 5.62
N SER A 345 -9.43 16.94 6.13
CA SER A 345 -9.83 16.99 7.53
C SER A 345 -8.69 16.61 8.47
N HIS A 346 -7.87 15.63 8.06
CA HIS A 346 -6.67 15.24 8.81
C HIS A 346 -5.58 16.32 8.76
N ALA A 347 -5.29 16.87 7.59
CA ALA A 347 -4.34 17.96 7.40
C ALA A 347 -4.67 19.17 8.26
N ARG A 348 -5.96 19.55 8.35
CA ARG A 348 -6.43 20.64 9.21
C ARG A 348 -6.27 20.39 10.70
N ARG A 349 -6.31 19.14 11.14
CA ARG A 349 -6.03 18.79 12.55
C ARG A 349 -4.52 18.85 12.85
N LEU A 350 -3.68 18.56 11.87
CA LEU A 350 -2.22 18.64 12.01
C LEU A 350 -1.75 20.10 12.06
N ASP A 351 -2.13 20.89 11.06
CA ASP A 351 -1.77 22.30 10.94
C ASP A 351 -2.84 23.05 10.11
N PRO A 352 -3.80 23.72 10.76
CA PRO A 352 -4.83 24.48 10.08
C PRO A 352 -4.27 25.68 9.30
N GLU A 353 -3.24 26.38 9.83
CA GLU A 353 -2.68 27.56 9.20
C GLU A 353 -1.94 27.24 7.90
N ALA A 354 -1.23 26.12 7.86
CA ALA A 354 -0.56 25.64 6.65
C ALA A 354 -1.56 25.29 5.54
N VAL A 355 -2.73 24.72 5.91
CA VAL A 355 -3.77 24.40 4.94
C VAL A 355 -4.49 25.65 4.42
N ASP A 356 -4.64 26.71 5.22
CA ASP A 356 -5.34 27.91 4.83
C ASP A 356 -4.54 28.81 3.87
N VAL A 357 -3.25 28.56 3.69
CA VAL A 357 -2.44 29.18 2.61
C VAL A 357 -2.91 28.76 1.22
N PHE A 358 -3.53 27.58 1.11
CA PHE A 358 -4.04 27.07 -0.15
C PHE A 358 -5.45 27.55 -0.46
N ARG A 359 -5.65 28.07 -1.67
CA ARG A 359 -6.99 28.26 -2.23
C ARG A 359 -7.56 26.92 -2.67
N ARG A 360 -8.64 26.48 -2.03
CA ARG A 360 -9.27 25.18 -2.31
C ARG A 360 -10.06 25.21 -3.61
N GLN A 361 -9.89 24.15 -4.41
CA GLN A 361 -10.66 23.88 -5.62
C GLN A 361 -11.24 22.48 -5.52
N HIS A 362 -12.56 22.40 -5.54
CA HIS A 362 -13.25 21.11 -5.45
C HIS A 362 -13.38 20.48 -6.84
N VAL A 363 -12.88 19.26 -6.98
CA VAL A 363 -12.99 18.44 -8.19
C VAL A 363 -14.13 17.45 -8.00
N ALA A 364 -15.25 17.71 -8.65
CA ALA A 364 -16.44 16.86 -8.59
C ALA A 364 -16.40 15.76 -9.68
N PRO A 365 -17.06 14.61 -9.45
CA PRO A 365 -17.27 13.62 -10.49
C PRO A 365 -18.01 14.23 -11.68
N PRO A 366 -17.70 13.79 -12.92
CA PRO A 366 -18.41 14.27 -14.10
C PRO A 366 -19.88 13.88 -14.07
N GLN A 367 -20.73 14.73 -14.63
CA GLN A 367 -22.17 14.42 -14.76
C GLN A 367 -22.38 13.13 -15.59
N PRO A 368 -23.45 12.37 -15.35
CA PRO A 368 -23.69 11.06 -15.96
C PRO A 368 -23.58 11.05 -17.50
N GLN A 369 -24.07 12.12 -18.16
CA GLN A 369 -24.00 12.25 -19.61
C GLN A 369 -22.56 12.46 -20.11
N VAL A 370 -21.81 13.35 -19.43
CA VAL A 370 -20.39 13.61 -19.72
C VAL A 370 -19.56 12.35 -19.45
N LEU A 371 -19.83 11.66 -18.34
CA LEU A 371 -19.17 10.38 -18.02
C LEU A 371 -19.37 9.37 -19.15
N GLN A 372 -20.61 9.21 -19.64
CA GLN A 372 -20.91 8.26 -20.71
C GLN A 372 -20.11 8.59 -22.00
N GLN A 373 -20.02 9.87 -22.37
CA GLN A 373 -19.22 10.33 -23.52
C GLN A 373 -17.72 10.07 -23.31
N MET A 374 -17.23 10.35 -22.11
CA MET A 374 -15.83 10.09 -21.75
C MET A 374 -15.50 8.59 -21.85
N LEU A 375 -16.38 7.72 -21.33
CA LEU A 375 -16.18 6.28 -21.37
C LEU A 375 -16.19 5.74 -22.81
N GLN A 376 -17.11 6.24 -23.65
CA GLN A 376 -17.17 5.86 -25.06
C GLN A 376 -15.87 6.23 -25.79
N ALA A 377 -15.45 7.50 -25.67
CA ALA A 377 -14.22 7.98 -26.30
C ALA A 377 -12.96 7.29 -25.76
N TYR A 378 -12.97 6.86 -24.49
CA TYR A 378 -11.85 6.12 -23.90
C TYR A 378 -11.80 4.68 -24.39
N ALA A 379 -12.94 4.00 -24.47
CA ALA A 379 -13.04 2.62 -24.93
C ALA A 379 -12.58 2.45 -26.39
N GLU A 380 -12.96 3.40 -27.26
CA GLU A 380 -12.56 3.42 -28.66
C GLU A 380 -11.03 3.44 -28.87
N ARG A 381 -10.29 4.02 -27.92
CA ARG A 381 -8.81 4.04 -27.93
C ARG A 381 -8.19 2.70 -27.57
N GLY A 382 -8.89 1.89 -26.79
CA GLY A 382 -8.42 0.60 -26.30
C GLY A 382 -8.53 -0.55 -27.30
N GLY A 383 -9.00 -0.30 -28.54
CA GLY A 383 -9.14 -1.32 -29.58
C GLY A 383 -10.31 -2.28 -29.37
N ARG A 384 -11.20 -2.00 -28.40
CA ARG A 384 -12.41 -2.77 -28.14
C ARG A 384 -13.63 -1.87 -28.21
N THR A 385 -14.74 -2.40 -28.75
CA THR A 385 -16.00 -1.67 -28.86
C THR A 385 -16.95 -2.06 -27.72
N PHE A 386 -17.54 -1.06 -27.10
CA PHE A 386 -18.55 -1.26 -26.06
C PHE A 386 -19.88 -0.68 -26.53
N HIS A 387 -20.93 -1.51 -26.48
CA HIS A 387 -22.26 -1.01 -26.70
C HIS A 387 -22.63 0.05 -25.66
N PRO A 388 -23.32 1.16 -25.95
CA PRO A 388 -23.67 2.18 -24.98
C PRO A 388 -24.39 1.66 -23.71
N ARG A 389 -25.22 0.61 -23.85
CA ARG A 389 -25.83 -0.08 -22.70
C ARG A 389 -24.82 -0.84 -21.86
N ALA A 390 -23.75 -1.38 -22.45
CA ALA A 390 -22.67 -2.06 -21.74
C ALA A 390 -21.89 -1.08 -20.85
N LEU A 391 -21.58 0.13 -21.37
CA LEU A 391 -20.94 1.17 -20.58
C LEU A 391 -21.84 1.67 -19.42
N ARG A 392 -23.15 1.82 -19.65
CA ARG A 392 -24.10 2.13 -18.58
C ARG A 392 -24.10 1.03 -17.51
N ARG A 393 -24.13 -0.24 -17.95
CA ARG A 393 -24.04 -1.37 -17.00
C ARG A 393 -22.73 -1.36 -16.20
N LEU A 394 -21.61 -1.06 -16.84
CA LEU A 394 -20.32 -0.87 -16.17
C LEU A 394 -20.40 0.21 -15.10
N VAL A 395 -20.99 1.36 -15.40
CA VAL A 395 -21.16 2.46 -14.42
C VAL A 395 -22.00 2.00 -13.24
N THR A 396 -23.11 1.29 -13.48
CA THR A 396 -23.97 0.72 -12.41
C THR A 396 -23.17 -0.22 -11.52
N LEU A 397 -22.48 -1.21 -12.09
CA LEU A 397 -21.68 -2.18 -11.35
C LEU A 397 -20.54 -1.52 -10.55
N GLN A 398 -19.80 -0.59 -11.18
CA GLN A 398 -18.74 0.15 -10.51
C GLN A 398 -19.30 1.06 -9.39
N GLY A 399 -20.50 1.59 -9.54
CA GLY A 399 -21.20 2.37 -8.52
C GLY A 399 -21.58 1.52 -7.31
N ALA A 400 -22.12 0.33 -7.57
CA ALA A 400 -22.57 -0.60 -6.54
C ALA A 400 -21.43 -1.27 -5.78
N TYR A 401 -20.41 -1.78 -6.50
CA TYR A 401 -19.39 -2.68 -5.95
C TYR A 401 -17.99 -2.08 -5.78
N ARG A 402 -17.74 -0.83 -6.20
CA ARG A 402 -16.45 -0.16 -6.07
C ARG A 402 -16.64 1.28 -5.58
N ARG A 403 -16.99 1.41 -4.30
CA ARG A 403 -17.24 2.71 -3.64
C ARG A 403 -15.95 3.38 -3.14
N ASP A 404 -14.85 2.63 -3.08
CA ASP A 404 -13.51 3.07 -2.69
C ASP A 404 -12.92 4.16 -3.59
N ARG A 405 -13.47 4.35 -4.79
CA ARG A 405 -12.98 5.29 -5.81
C ARG A 405 -14.10 5.97 -6.57
N SER A 406 -13.78 7.17 -7.07
CA SER A 406 -14.73 7.96 -7.85
C SER A 406 -14.61 7.71 -9.36
N PHE A 407 -15.65 8.14 -10.10
CA PHE A 407 -15.62 8.24 -11.55
C PHE A 407 -14.82 9.49 -12.00
N PRO A 408 -14.19 9.47 -13.20
CA PRO A 408 -14.21 8.38 -14.19
C PRO A 408 -13.15 7.31 -13.93
N GLY A 409 -12.20 7.51 -13.00
CA GLY A 409 -10.99 6.72 -12.83
C GLY A 409 -11.22 5.23 -12.62
N LYS A 410 -12.24 4.85 -11.83
CA LYS A 410 -12.55 3.43 -11.61
C LYS A 410 -13.04 2.73 -12.89
N ALA A 411 -13.80 3.42 -13.73
CA ALA A 411 -14.27 2.86 -15.00
C ALA A 411 -13.14 2.77 -16.04
N PHE A 412 -12.27 3.79 -16.14
CA PHE A 412 -11.10 3.73 -17.03
C PHE A 412 -10.17 2.57 -16.71
N ARG A 413 -9.91 2.32 -15.42
CA ARG A 413 -9.11 1.14 -15.02
C ARG A 413 -9.74 -0.19 -15.40
N PHE A 414 -11.07 -0.27 -15.45
CA PHE A 414 -11.74 -1.46 -15.97
C PHE A 414 -11.53 -1.59 -17.46
N LEU A 415 -11.71 -0.50 -18.22
CA LEU A 415 -11.51 -0.49 -19.67
C LEU A 415 -10.06 -0.82 -20.04
N ASP A 416 -9.07 -0.28 -19.32
CA ASP A 416 -7.65 -0.61 -19.52
C ASP A 416 -7.35 -2.10 -19.31
N TRP A 417 -7.93 -2.65 -18.23
CA TRP A 417 -7.79 -4.08 -17.95
C TRP A 417 -8.48 -4.91 -19.03
N ALA A 418 -9.70 -4.54 -19.41
CA ALA A 418 -10.43 -5.25 -20.46
C ALA A 418 -9.71 -5.20 -21.80
N ALA A 419 -9.07 -4.06 -22.14
CA ALA A 419 -8.30 -3.93 -23.38
C ALA A 419 -7.10 -4.89 -23.45
N ARG A 420 -6.48 -5.19 -22.31
CA ARG A 420 -5.28 -6.04 -22.21
C ARG A 420 -5.58 -7.53 -22.02
N ALA A 421 -6.79 -7.89 -21.60
CA ALA A 421 -7.18 -9.27 -21.33
C ALA A 421 -7.46 -10.04 -22.64
N PRO A 422 -6.67 -11.08 -23.02
CA PRO A 422 -6.77 -11.72 -24.34
C PRO A 422 -8.10 -12.46 -24.56
N ASP A 423 -8.64 -13.04 -23.49
CA ASP A 423 -9.81 -13.95 -23.54
C ASP A 423 -11.15 -13.21 -23.49
N LEU A 424 -11.16 -11.87 -23.51
CA LEU A 424 -12.39 -11.10 -23.52
C LEU A 424 -12.81 -10.76 -24.96
N PRO A 425 -14.12 -10.61 -25.24
CA PRO A 425 -14.63 -10.35 -26.60
C PRO A 425 -14.13 -8.99 -27.13
N ALA A 426 -14.02 -8.89 -28.45
CA ALA A 426 -13.68 -7.62 -29.11
C ALA A 426 -14.82 -6.59 -29.00
N ARG A 427 -16.08 -7.06 -28.91
CA ARG A 427 -17.28 -6.25 -28.74
C ARG A 427 -18.02 -6.67 -27.48
N PHE A 428 -18.29 -5.71 -26.62
CA PHE A 428 -18.98 -5.93 -25.35
C PHE A 428 -20.45 -5.53 -25.40
N ASP A 429 -21.30 -6.45 -25.02
CA ASP A 429 -22.67 -6.21 -24.59
C ASP A 429 -22.79 -6.10 -23.06
N PRO A 430 -23.97 -5.82 -22.47
CA PRO A 430 -24.14 -5.76 -21.04
C PRO A 430 -23.77 -7.05 -20.31
N ALA A 431 -24.08 -8.23 -20.88
CA ALA A 431 -23.77 -9.52 -20.26
C ALA A 431 -22.26 -9.81 -20.29
N ASP A 432 -21.56 -9.36 -21.33
CA ASP A 432 -20.09 -9.46 -21.39
C ASP A 432 -19.43 -8.61 -20.30
N VAL A 433 -19.97 -7.42 -20.04
CA VAL A 433 -19.48 -6.58 -18.93
C VAL A 433 -19.71 -7.25 -17.59
N GLU A 434 -20.87 -7.89 -17.37
CA GLU A 434 -21.15 -8.65 -16.13
C GLU A 434 -20.16 -9.80 -15.95
N ARG A 435 -19.93 -10.61 -16.98
CA ARG A 435 -18.95 -11.71 -16.96
C ARG A 435 -17.52 -11.21 -16.70
N ALA A 436 -17.11 -10.14 -17.41
CA ALA A 436 -15.80 -9.54 -17.24
C ALA A 436 -15.63 -8.92 -15.84
N PHE A 437 -16.68 -8.31 -15.30
CA PHE A 437 -16.68 -7.73 -13.96
C PHE A 437 -16.61 -8.82 -12.88
N ALA A 438 -17.38 -9.91 -13.03
CA ALA A 438 -17.33 -11.10 -12.17
C ALA A 438 -15.89 -11.66 -12.11
N ARG A 439 -15.30 -11.89 -13.28
CA ARG A 439 -13.91 -12.40 -13.38
C ARG A 439 -12.89 -11.49 -12.70
N ARG A 440 -12.99 -10.17 -12.86
CA ARG A 440 -12.05 -9.20 -12.30
C ARG A 440 -12.17 -9.04 -10.79
N THR A 441 -13.37 -9.15 -10.27
CA THR A 441 -13.66 -8.93 -8.85
C THR A 441 -13.69 -10.21 -8.04
N GLY A 442 -13.81 -11.38 -8.70
CA GLY A 442 -14.06 -12.66 -8.06
C GLY A 442 -15.47 -12.82 -7.52
N LEU A 443 -16.37 -11.86 -7.80
CA LEU A 443 -17.77 -11.95 -7.38
C LEU A 443 -18.53 -12.96 -8.24
N PRO A 444 -19.43 -13.76 -7.63
CA PRO A 444 -20.28 -14.68 -8.37
C PRO A 444 -21.16 -13.93 -9.39
N LEU A 445 -21.25 -14.46 -10.61
CA LEU A 445 -22.08 -13.86 -11.65
C LEU A 445 -23.56 -13.78 -11.22
N GLU A 446 -24.01 -14.73 -10.42
CA GLU A 446 -25.34 -14.80 -9.82
C GLU A 446 -25.66 -13.55 -8.96
N ILE A 447 -24.67 -12.98 -8.28
CA ILE A 447 -24.83 -11.75 -7.49
C ILE A 447 -24.84 -10.52 -8.39
N ILE A 448 -24.05 -10.52 -9.47
CA ILE A 448 -23.85 -9.36 -10.34
C ILE A 448 -24.95 -9.24 -11.38
N SER A 449 -25.40 -10.34 -11.97
CA SER A 449 -26.33 -10.35 -13.11
C SER A 449 -27.78 -10.18 -12.65
N ASP A 450 -28.46 -9.22 -13.28
CA ASP A 450 -29.90 -9.02 -13.07
C ASP A 450 -30.75 -10.11 -13.78
N ALA A 451 -30.16 -10.81 -14.77
CA ALA A 451 -30.82 -11.90 -15.48
C ALA A 451 -30.89 -13.21 -14.68
N GLN A 452 -30.03 -13.35 -13.67
CA GLN A 452 -30.02 -14.53 -12.83
C GLN A 452 -30.89 -14.29 -11.59
N THR A 453 -31.92 -15.12 -11.41
CA THR A 453 -32.81 -15.05 -10.25
C THR A 453 -32.12 -15.70 -9.03
N ALA A 454 -32.00 -14.98 -7.92
CA ALA A 454 -31.60 -15.52 -6.63
C ALA A 454 -32.67 -15.12 -5.61
N SER A 455 -33.74 -15.90 -5.53
CA SER A 455 -34.75 -15.69 -4.51
C SER A 455 -34.20 -16.02 -3.12
N ALA A 456 -34.76 -15.39 -2.07
CA ALA A 456 -34.36 -15.71 -0.71
C ALA A 456 -34.52 -17.24 -0.42
N ALA A 457 -35.54 -17.89 -0.97
CA ALA A 457 -35.74 -19.32 -0.84
C ALA A 457 -34.61 -20.15 -1.46
N THR A 458 -34.15 -19.77 -2.67
CA THR A 458 -33.02 -20.45 -3.34
C THR A 458 -31.71 -20.28 -2.56
N ILE A 459 -31.48 -19.08 -2.05
CA ILE A 459 -30.29 -18.78 -1.21
C ILE A 459 -30.35 -19.62 0.08
N ALA A 460 -31.49 -19.59 0.76
CA ALA A 460 -31.67 -20.34 1.99
C ALA A 460 -31.46 -21.86 1.78
N SER A 461 -32.02 -22.44 0.69
CA SER A 461 -31.81 -23.84 0.36
C SER A 461 -30.33 -24.20 0.23
N ARG A 462 -29.56 -23.41 -0.50
CA ARG A 462 -28.10 -23.60 -0.63
C ARG A 462 -27.36 -23.52 0.71
N LEU A 463 -27.71 -22.55 1.54
CA LEU A 463 -27.09 -22.43 2.86
C LEU A 463 -27.42 -23.66 3.76
N ARG A 464 -28.65 -24.19 3.70
CA ARG A 464 -29.07 -25.36 4.45
C ARG A 464 -28.40 -26.66 4.01
N GLU A 465 -27.95 -26.76 2.77
CA GLU A 465 -27.17 -27.92 2.30
C GLU A 465 -25.87 -28.11 3.07
N GLU A 466 -25.29 -26.99 3.54
CA GLU A 466 -23.98 -26.98 4.15
C GLU A 466 -23.98 -26.55 5.64
N VAL A 467 -25.07 -25.95 6.12
CA VAL A 467 -25.27 -25.55 7.52
C VAL A 467 -26.50 -26.26 8.08
N ILE A 468 -26.23 -27.42 8.64
CA ILE A 468 -27.26 -28.35 9.07
C ILE A 468 -27.91 -27.89 10.38
N GLY A 469 -29.23 -28.03 10.44
CA GLY A 469 -30.01 -27.82 11.68
C GLY A 469 -30.23 -26.38 12.07
N GLN A 470 -29.92 -25.42 11.20
CA GLN A 470 -30.03 -23.96 11.49
C GLN A 470 -30.91 -23.25 10.44
N ASP A 471 -32.07 -23.81 10.14
CA ASP A 471 -32.93 -23.33 9.05
C ASP A 471 -33.33 -21.86 9.21
N ALA A 472 -33.74 -21.45 10.43
CA ALA A 472 -34.09 -20.07 10.71
C ALA A 472 -32.92 -19.09 10.52
N ALA A 473 -31.70 -19.50 10.85
CA ALA A 473 -30.50 -18.70 10.63
C ALA A 473 -30.16 -18.59 9.14
N CYS A 474 -30.33 -19.67 8.37
CA CYS A 474 -30.17 -19.66 6.91
C CYS A 474 -31.20 -18.73 6.25
N ASP A 475 -32.48 -18.75 6.72
CA ASP A 475 -33.53 -17.87 6.21
C ASP A 475 -33.24 -16.39 6.51
N ALA A 476 -32.81 -16.09 7.73
CA ALA A 476 -32.45 -14.74 8.13
C ALA A 476 -31.28 -14.19 7.28
N ALA A 477 -30.25 -14.99 7.07
CA ALA A 477 -29.14 -14.66 6.20
C ALA A 477 -29.59 -14.45 4.75
N ALA A 478 -30.38 -15.40 4.20
CA ALA A 478 -30.86 -15.36 2.82
C ALA A 478 -31.71 -14.09 2.54
N ALA A 479 -32.50 -13.62 3.51
CA ALA A 479 -33.27 -12.40 3.37
C ALA A 479 -32.37 -11.16 3.20
N VAL A 480 -31.28 -11.05 3.97
CA VAL A 480 -30.31 -9.95 3.85
C VAL A 480 -29.57 -10.01 2.51
N LEU A 481 -29.19 -11.22 2.08
CA LEU A 481 -28.51 -11.44 0.80
C LEU A 481 -29.38 -11.11 -0.40
N ALA A 482 -30.66 -11.46 -0.34
CA ALA A 482 -31.66 -11.13 -1.36
C ALA A 482 -31.91 -9.61 -1.44
N ALA A 483 -31.99 -8.91 -0.29
CA ALA A 483 -32.11 -7.45 -0.23
C ALA A 483 -30.88 -6.77 -0.84
N PHE A 484 -29.67 -7.28 -0.56
CA PHE A 484 -28.43 -6.75 -1.15
C PHE A 484 -28.44 -6.93 -2.67
N LYS A 485 -28.76 -8.10 -3.18
CA LYS A 485 -28.88 -8.36 -4.62
C LYS A 485 -29.89 -7.43 -5.29
N ALA A 486 -31.00 -7.17 -4.62
CA ALA A 486 -32.05 -6.26 -5.12
C ALA A 486 -31.64 -4.77 -5.02
N GLY A 487 -30.48 -4.45 -4.41
CA GLY A 487 -30.03 -3.07 -4.21
C GLY A 487 -30.90 -2.28 -3.21
N LEU A 488 -31.59 -2.96 -2.31
CA LEU A 488 -32.52 -2.36 -1.32
C LEU A 488 -31.87 -2.15 0.06
N ASN A 489 -30.61 -2.50 0.23
CA ASN A 489 -29.87 -2.22 1.47
C ASN A 489 -29.57 -0.73 1.64
N PRO A 490 -29.55 -0.19 2.88
CA PRO A 490 -29.21 1.21 3.14
C PRO A 490 -27.82 1.56 2.56
N PRO A 491 -27.66 2.70 1.87
CA PRO A 491 -26.42 3.07 1.20
C PRO A 491 -25.32 3.55 2.14
N ASP A 492 -25.67 3.95 3.34
CA ASP A 492 -24.82 4.58 4.37
C ASP A 492 -24.37 3.61 5.48
N ARG A 493 -24.81 2.35 5.43
CA ARG A 493 -24.51 1.29 6.42
C ARG A 493 -23.86 0.08 5.75
N PRO A 494 -23.32 -0.88 6.53
CA PRO A 494 -22.96 -2.21 6.03
C PRO A 494 -24.11 -2.86 5.25
N ILE A 495 -23.80 -3.86 4.41
CA ILE A 495 -24.78 -4.66 3.67
C ILE A 495 -25.89 -5.19 4.59
N GLY A 496 -25.50 -5.58 5.79
CA GLY A 496 -26.37 -5.98 6.89
C GLY A 496 -25.52 -6.29 8.12
N THR A 497 -26.20 -6.31 9.26
CA THR A 497 -25.60 -6.62 10.58
C THR A 497 -26.42 -7.70 11.26
N LEU A 498 -25.84 -8.91 11.41
CA LEU A 498 -26.49 -10.03 12.07
C LEU A 498 -25.72 -10.44 13.34
N LEU A 499 -26.46 -10.69 14.41
CA LEU A 499 -25.92 -11.25 15.65
C LEU A 499 -26.40 -12.69 15.82
N PHE A 500 -25.48 -13.66 15.72
CA PHE A 500 -25.72 -15.07 15.90
C PHE A 500 -25.57 -15.43 17.39
N VAL A 501 -26.64 -15.85 18.03
CA VAL A 501 -26.66 -16.16 19.48
C VAL A 501 -27.01 -17.62 19.67
N GLY A 502 -26.29 -18.31 20.56
CA GLY A 502 -26.57 -19.71 20.87
C GLY A 502 -25.34 -20.52 21.30
N PRO A 503 -25.50 -21.82 21.54
CA PRO A 503 -24.43 -22.68 22.07
C PRO A 503 -23.18 -22.71 21.18
N THR A 504 -22.07 -23.13 21.77
CA THR A 504 -20.82 -23.34 21.06
C THR A 504 -20.94 -24.58 20.14
N GLY A 505 -20.30 -24.56 18.98
CA GLY A 505 -20.19 -25.71 18.09
C GLY A 505 -21.47 -26.06 17.30
N VAL A 506 -22.47 -25.18 17.23
CA VAL A 506 -23.73 -25.40 16.48
C VAL A 506 -23.69 -24.85 15.03
N GLY A 507 -22.56 -24.29 14.57
CA GLY A 507 -22.40 -23.87 13.18
C GLY A 507 -22.39 -22.36 12.92
N LYS A 508 -22.36 -21.48 13.93
CA LYS A 508 -22.34 -20.00 13.77
C LYS A 508 -21.23 -19.54 12.82
N THR A 509 -19.98 -19.92 13.08
CA THR A 509 -18.83 -19.57 12.24
C THR A 509 -18.88 -20.26 10.87
N GLN A 510 -19.50 -21.45 10.79
CA GLN A 510 -19.69 -22.16 9.51
C GLN A 510 -20.63 -21.39 8.58
N LEU A 511 -21.77 -20.90 9.11
CA LEU A 511 -22.69 -20.08 8.33
C LEU A 511 -21.98 -18.80 7.81
N ALA A 512 -21.17 -18.15 8.64
CA ALA A 512 -20.40 -16.99 8.21
C ALA A 512 -19.47 -17.28 7.02
N LYS A 513 -18.76 -18.44 7.05
CA LYS A 513 -17.92 -18.88 5.93
C LYS A 513 -18.73 -19.16 4.66
N ARG A 514 -19.91 -19.77 4.80
CA ARG A 514 -20.78 -20.08 3.66
C ARG A 514 -21.37 -18.82 3.03
N ILE A 515 -21.75 -17.85 3.86
CA ILE A 515 -22.18 -16.54 3.41
C ILE A 515 -21.05 -15.85 2.61
N ALA A 516 -19.81 -15.89 3.12
CA ALA A 516 -18.66 -15.31 2.40
C ALA A 516 -18.44 -15.99 1.03
N GLY A 517 -18.49 -17.31 0.98
CA GLY A 517 -18.40 -18.07 -0.27
C GLY A 517 -19.53 -17.73 -1.25
N TYR A 518 -20.75 -17.62 -0.76
CA TYR A 518 -21.90 -17.27 -1.59
C TYR A 518 -21.86 -15.84 -2.14
N LEU A 519 -21.58 -14.85 -1.27
CA LEU A 519 -21.59 -13.44 -1.65
C LEU A 519 -20.39 -13.06 -2.50
N PHE A 520 -19.22 -13.54 -2.12
CA PHE A 520 -17.95 -13.02 -2.63
C PHE A 520 -17.11 -14.07 -3.36
N GLY A 521 -17.63 -15.28 -3.54
CA GLY A 521 -17.01 -16.34 -4.32
C GLY A 521 -15.88 -17.10 -3.62
N SER A 522 -15.48 -16.70 -2.40
CA SER A 522 -14.45 -17.39 -1.61
C SER A 522 -14.73 -17.27 -0.12
N ALA A 523 -14.52 -18.36 0.61
CA ALA A 523 -14.53 -18.36 2.07
C ALA A 523 -13.37 -17.52 2.67
N ASP A 524 -12.31 -17.26 1.90
CA ASP A 524 -11.18 -16.43 2.33
C ASP A 524 -11.54 -14.94 2.48
N ARG A 525 -12.68 -14.53 1.90
CA ARG A 525 -13.25 -13.20 2.10
C ARG A 525 -13.98 -13.03 3.44
N LEU A 526 -13.64 -13.87 4.39
CA LEU A 526 -14.06 -13.78 5.79
C LEU A 526 -12.96 -13.15 6.64
N VAL A 527 -13.16 -11.89 7.02
CA VAL A 527 -12.33 -11.18 7.99
C VAL A 527 -12.80 -11.57 9.39
N ARG A 528 -12.12 -12.52 10.01
CA ARG A 528 -12.45 -12.99 11.37
C ARG A 528 -11.63 -12.23 12.41
N VAL A 529 -12.31 -11.65 13.39
CA VAL A 529 -11.74 -10.98 14.56
C VAL A 529 -12.28 -11.65 15.81
N ASP A 530 -11.38 -12.25 16.59
CA ASP A 530 -11.72 -12.86 17.87
C ASP A 530 -11.75 -11.76 18.95
N MET A 531 -12.93 -11.47 19.49
CA MET A 531 -13.11 -10.37 20.45
C MET A 531 -12.51 -10.67 21.81
N SER A 532 -12.20 -11.91 22.14
CA SER A 532 -11.49 -12.28 23.36
C SER A 532 -10.08 -11.66 23.41
N GLU A 533 -9.44 -11.46 22.26
CA GLU A 533 -8.15 -10.76 22.18
C GLU A 533 -8.27 -9.26 22.49
N TYR A 534 -9.48 -8.71 22.47
CA TYR A 534 -9.78 -7.29 22.67
C TYR A 534 -10.58 -7.02 23.97
N ALA A 535 -10.42 -7.88 24.97
CA ALA A 535 -11.10 -7.79 26.26
C ALA A 535 -10.54 -6.69 27.19
N VAL A 536 -9.37 -6.13 26.91
CA VAL A 536 -8.68 -5.13 27.75
C VAL A 536 -8.97 -3.71 27.23
N ARG A 537 -9.20 -2.76 28.13
CA ARG A 537 -9.35 -1.34 27.79
C ARG A 537 -8.18 -0.82 26.95
N GLY A 538 -8.46 -0.03 25.91
CA GLY A 538 -7.46 0.46 24.96
C GLY A 538 -7.20 -0.49 23.80
N ALA A 539 -7.79 -1.69 23.81
CA ALA A 539 -7.62 -2.65 22.72
C ALA A 539 -8.27 -2.19 21.40
N ALA A 540 -9.25 -1.28 21.43
CA ALA A 540 -9.87 -0.70 20.23
C ALA A 540 -8.84 -0.09 19.28
N GLN A 541 -7.78 0.53 19.78
CA GLN A 541 -6.71 1.09 18.96
C GLN A 541 -5.97 0.02 18.13
N ARG A 542 -5.91 -1.23 18.59
CA ARG A 542 -5.29 -2.33 17.85
C ARG A 542 -6.09 -2.70 16.59
N LEU A 543 -7.41 -2.50 16.62
CA LEU A 543 -8.29 -2.69 15.45
C LEU A 543 -8.05 -1.64 14.37
N LEU A 544 -7.55 -0.45 14.77
CA LEU A 544 -7.30 0.70 13.91
C LEU A 544 -5.89 0.75 13.32
N ARG A 545 -4.94 -0.01 13.90
CA ARG A 545 -3.52 0.05 13.51
C ARG A 545 -3.33 -0.32 12.04
N THR A 546 -2.48 0.44 11.37
CA THR A 546 -2.10 0.20 9.99
C THR A 546 -0.59 0.22 9.83
N GLY A 547 -0.04 -0.65 8.98
CA GLY A 547 1.40 -0.76 8.76
C GLY A 547 1.75 -1.98 7.93
N ARG A 548 3.03 -2.11 7.53
CA ARG A 548 3.51 -3.33 6.86
C ARG A 548 3.45 -4.50 7.83
N GLY A 549 2.75 -5.58 7.42
CA GLY A 549 2.62 -6.81 8.22
C GLY A 549 1.59 -6.76 9.36
N VAL A 550 0.89 -5.63 9.56
CA VAL A 550 -0.16 -5.51 10.58
C VAL A 550 -1.48 -6.03 10.00
N ARG A 551 -2.03 -7.09 10.62
CA ARG A 551 -3.36 -7.65 10.30
C ARG A 551 -4.42 -7.12 11.27
N SER A 552 -4.73 -5.82 11.20
CA SER A 552 -5.85 -5.25 11.94
C SER A 552 -7.15 -5.35 11.14
N LEU A 553 -8.31 -5.12 11.79
CA LEU A 553 -9.60 -4.99 11.11
C LEU A 553 -9.56 -3.91 10.02
N ALA A 554 -9.02 -2.73 10.35
CA ALA A 554 -8.88 -1.62 9.42
C ALA A 554 -8.06 -1.98 8.17
N THR A 555 -6.93 -2.68 8.34
CA THR A 555 -6.09 -3.11 7.21
C THR A 555 -6.79 -4.13 6.34
N GLN A 556 -7.41 -5.17 6.94
CA GLN A 556 -8.06 -6.25 6.20
C GLN A 556 -9.25 -5.74 5.38
N VAL A 557 -10.12 -4.92 5.97
CA VAL A 557 -11.29 -4.35 5.25
C VAL A 557 -10.87 -3.35 4.17
N ARG A 558 -9.80 -2.57 4.40
CA ARG A 558 -9.26 -1.68 3.37
C ARG A 558 -8.74 -2.45 2.16
N ASP A 559 -8.04 -3.57 2.40
CA ASP A 559 -7.45 -4.38 1.34
C ASP A 559 -8.54 -5.22 0.62
N GLU A 560 -9.56 -5.69 1.36
CA GLU A 560 -10.71 -6.45 0.86
C GLU A 560 -12.04 -5.81 1.30
N PRO A 561 -12.49 -4.72 0.62
CA PRO A 561 -13.73 -4.01 1.00
C PRO A 561 -15.00 -4.86 0.82
N LEU A 562 -14.98 -5.80 -0.11
CA LEU A 562 -16.06 -6.77 -0.34
C LEU A 562 -15.79 -8.03 0.47
N SER A 563 -16.15 -8.01 1.74
CA SER A 563 -15.87 -9.10 2.68
C SER A 563 -16.97 -9.29 3.71
N VAL A 564 -16.99 -10.45 4.34
CA VAL A 564 -17.77 -10.70 5.55
C VAL A 564 -16.87 -10.43 6.74
N VAL A 565 -17.27 -9.53 7.62
CA VAL A 565 -16.57 -9.27 8.88
C VAL A 565 -17.26 -10.09 9.98
N LEU A 566 -16.53 -11.01 10.59
CA LEU A 566 -17.01 -11.82 11.70
C LEU A 566 -16.35 -11.38 13.00
N LEU A 567 -17.15 -10.81 13.89
CA LEU A 567 -16.78 -10.45 15.26
C LEU A 567 -17.14 -11.64 16.16
N ASP A 568 -16.16 -12.49 16.43
CA ASP A 568 -16.39 -13.75 17.16
C ASP A 568 -16.34 -13.49 18.68
N GLU A 569 -17.33 -14.01 19.44
CA GLU A 569 -17.49 -13.84 20.89
C GLU A 569 -17.55 -12.35 21.32
N ILE A 570 -18.46 -11.59 20.68
CA ILE A 570 -18.53 -10.12 20.84
C ILE A 570 -18.74 -9.67 22.29
N GLU A 571 -19.39 -10.48 23.14
CA GLU A 571 -19.62 -10.22 24.55
C GLU A 571 -18.34 -10.08 25.38
N LYS A 572 -17.20 -10.59 24.87
CA LYS A 572 -15.90 -10.53 25.56
C LYS A 572 -15.16 -9.23 25.27
N ALA A 573 -15.63 -8.43 24.32
CA ALA A 573 -14.94 -7.20 23.95
C ALA A 573 -14.99 -6.14 25.05
N ALA A 574 -13.94 -5.33 25.13
CA ALA A 574 -13.92 -4.17 26.03
C ALA A 574 -14.90 -3.08 25.56
N PRO A 575 -15.39 -2.21 26.48
CA PRO A 575 -16.38 -1.18 26.16
C PRO A 575 -15.96 -0.19 25.05
N ASP A 576 -14.68 0.14 24.95
CA ASP A 576 -14.13 1.00 23.91
C ASP A 576 -14.22 0.38 22.51
N VAL A 577 -14.23 -0.94 22.42
CA VAL A 577 -14.47 -1.67 21.17
C VAL A 577 -15.93 -1.51 20.73
N TYR A 578 -16.90 -1.55 21.66
CA TYR A 578 -18.31 -1.30 21.33
C TYR A 578 -18.52 0.12 20.80
N ASP A 579 -17.88 1.12 21.42
CA ASP A 579 -17.96 2.52 20.98
C ASP A 579 -17.41 2.67 19.54
N LEU A 580 -16.32 1.97 19.22
CA LEU A 580 -15.78 1.89 17.86
C LEU A 580 -16.76 1.23 16.88
N MET A 581 -17.40 0.13 17.28
CA MET A 581 -18.35 -0.59 16.45
C MET A 581 -19.63 0.23 16.17
N LEU A 582 -20.04 1.13 17.04
CA LEU A 582 -21.15 2.04 16.76
C LEU A 582 -20.93 2.87 15.49
N GLY A 583 -19.71 3.33 15.23
CA GLY A 583 -19.35 4.00 13.98
C GLY A 583 -19.45 3.08 12.77
N VAL A 584 -18.93 1.85 12.90
CA VAL A 584 -18.97 0.83 11.82
C VAL A 584 -20.41 0.44 11.47
N LEU A 585 -21.21 0.10 12.48
CA LEU A 585 -22.59 -0.39 12.28
C LEU A 585 -23.57 0.72 11.91
N GLY A 586 -23.29 1.96 12.34
CA GLY A 586 -24.18 3.10 12.10
C GLY A 586 -23.92 3.85 10.81
N GLU A 587 -22.65 4.17 10.55
CA GLU A 587 -22.24 4.99 9.42
C GLU A 587 -21.45 4.20 8.35
N GLY A 588 -21.18 2.91 8.59
CA GLY A 588 -20.39 2.07 7.69
C GLY A 588 -18.96 2.59 7.48
N ARG A 589 -18.42 3.31 8.46
CA ARG A 589 -17.11 3.96 8.34
C ARG A 589 -16.29 3.84 9.61
N LEU A 590 -14.98 3.78 9.43
CA LEU A 590 -14.00 3.76 10.49
C LEU A 590 -12.79 4.61 10.07
N THR A 591 -12.20 5.34 11.01
CA THR A 591 -10.96 6.09 10.75
C THR A 591 -9.78 5.34 11.36
N ASP A 592 -8.77 5.02 10.55
CA ASP A 592 -7.56 4.33 11.01
C ASP A 592 -6.63 5.26 11.82
N ASP A 593 -5.56 4.70 12.35
CA ASP A 593 -4.53 5.42 13.11
C ASP A 593 -3.76 6.48 12.30
N GLN A 594 -3.85 6.43 10.96
CA GLN A 594 -3.27 7.43 10.06
C GLN A 594 -4.29 8.47 9.56
N GLY A 595 -5.49 8.49 10.13
CA GLY A 595 -6.55 9.41 9.74
C GLY A 595 -7.24 9.07 8.42
N ARG A 596 -7.05 7.86 7.88
CA ARG A 596 -7.71 7.43 6.64
C ARG A 596 -9.05 6.79 6.96
N MET A 597 -10.05 7.11 6.17
CA MET A 597 -11.37 6.51 6.27
C MET A 597 -11.38 5.12 5.63
N ILE A 598 -11.85 4.13 6.38
CA ILE A 598 -12.12 2.77 5.94
C ILE A 598 -13.63 2.62 5.71
N ASP A 599 -14.02 2.10 4.56
CA ASP A 599 -15.41 1.96 4.15
C ASP A 599 -15.93 0.54 4.40
N PHE A 600 -16.87 0.40 5.34
CA PHE A 600 -17.55 -0.84 5.69
C PHE A 600 -18.91 -1.02 5.00
N ARG A 601 -19.36 -0.07 4.18
CA ARG A 601 -20.68 -0.13 3.53
C ARG A 601 -20.81 -1.26 2.51
N GLN A 602 -19.71 -1.89 2.16
CA GLN A 602 -19.67 -3.06 1.28
C GLN A 602 -19.34 -4.34 2.03
N THR A 603 -19.29 -4.30 3.35
CA THR A 603 -19.12 -5.50 4.18
C THR A 603 -20.46 -5.99 4.71
N LEU A 604 -20.58 -7.28 4.92
CA LEU A 604 -21.62 -7.88 5.76
C LEU A 604 -21.00 -8.11 7.15
N VAL A 605 -21.56 -7.50 8.17
CA VAL A 605 -21.04 -7.65 9.54
C VAL A 605 -21.85 -8.73 10.27
N LEU A 606 -21.14 -9.74 10.73
CA LEU A 606 -21.67 -10.82 11.53
C LEU A 606 -21.01 -10.80 12.91
N ALA A 607 -21.77 -10.92 13.95
CA ALA A 607 -21.24 -11.10 15.30
C ALA A 607 -21.72 -12.44 15.85
N THR A 608 -20.91 -13.13 16.66
CA THR A 608 -21.34 -14.30 17.40
C THR A 608 -21.35 -14.03 18.88
N SER A 609 -22.26 -14.65 19.60
CA SER A 609 -22.36 -14.59 21.06
C SER A 609 -22.84 -15.91 21.63
N ASN A 610 -22.40 -16.19 22.87
CA ASN A 610 -22.84 -17.33 23.67
C ASN A 610 -23.76 -16.87 24.84
N LEU A 611 -24.22 -15.62 24.84
CA LEU A 611 -25.11 -15.10 25.89
C LEU A 611 -26.43 -15.90 26.00
N GLY A 612 -26.90 -16.09 27.22
CA GLY A 612 -28.14 -16.80 27.50
C GLY A 612 -28.04 -18.33 27.37
N VAL A 613 -26.84 -18.90 27.20
CA VAL A 613 -26.60 -20.34 27.16
C VAL A 613 -26.39 -20.93 28.55
N GLU A 614 -25.76 -20.18 29.47
CA GLU A 614 -25.36 -20.67 30.81
C GLU A 614 -26.52 -20.81 31.78
N ASP A 615 -27.64 -20.12 31.57
CA ASP A 615 -28.84 -20.16 32.45
C ASP A 615 -29.79 -21.32 32.22
N ARG A 616 -29.39 -22.35 31.47
CA ARG A 616 -30.32 -23.42 31.04
C ARG A 616 -30.16 -24.71 31.83
N SER A 617 -31.22 -25.07 32.49
CA SER A 617 -31.48 -26.49 32.88
C SER A 617 -31.84 -27.29 31.61
N PRO A 618 -31.44 -28.57 31.49
CA PRO A 618 -31.56 -29.35 30.25
C PRO A 618 -32.96 -29.88 29.95
N VAL A 619 -34.03 -29.15 30.23
CA VAL A 619 -35.40 -29.61 30.06
C VAL A 619 -36.16 -28.73 29.08
N GLY A 620 -36.43 -29.25 27.87
CA GLY A 620 -37.44 -28.78 26.91
C GLY A 620 -36.89 -28.04 25.67
N PHE A 621 -37.17 -28.63 24.50
CA PHE A 621 -36.84 -28.01 23.18
C PHE A 621 -38.03 -27.19 22.69
N ASP A 622 -38.07 -25.91 22.99
CA ASP A 622 -39.08 -24.98 22.47
C ASP A 622 -38.38 -23.85 21.71
N ALA A 623 -38.36 -23.93 20.37
CA ALA A 623 -37.63 -22.99 19.52
C ALA A 623 -38.09 -21.51 19.63
N GLU A 624 -39.36 -21.28 19.98
CA GLU A 624 -39.91 -19.93 20.19
C GLU A 624 -39.50 -19.33 21.53
N ARG A 625 -39.45 -20.14 22.59
CA ARG A 625 -38.91 -19.76 23.89
C ARG A 625 -37.43 -19.43 23.80
N ASP A 626 -36.65 -20.23 23.05
CA ASP A 626 -35.25 -20.04 22.84
C ASP A 626 -34.94 -18.68 22.20
N ALA A 627 -35.69 -18.27 21.18
CA ALA A 627 -35.50 -17.00 20.49
C ALA A 627 -35.79 -15.78 21.41
N HIS A 628 -36.81 -15.90 22.28
CA HIS A 628 -37.20 -14.83 23.21
C HIS A 628 -36.15 -14.64 24.32
N ASP A 629 -35.62 -15.74 24.85
CA ASP A 629 -34.64 -15.73 25.93
C ASP A 629 -33.27 -15.17 25.47
N TYR A 630 -32.80 -15.55 24.28
CA TYR A 630 -31.59 -14.98 23.71
C TYR A 630 -31.72 -13.49 23.44
N GLY A 631 -32.88 -13.04 22.91
CA GLY A 631 -33.15 -11.64 22.67
C GLY A 631 -33.14 -10.80 23.97
N ARG A 632 -33.58 -11.40 25.10
CA ARG A 632 -33.53 -10.75 26.42
C ARG A 632 -32.10 -10.66 26.94
N ALA A 633 -31.35 -11.76 26.94
CA ALA A 633 -29.95 -11.78 27.38
C ALA A 633 -29.08 -10.78 26.61
N VAL A 634 -29.28 -10.65 25.30
CA VAL A 634 -28.58 -9.66 24.47
C VAL A 634 -28.92 -8.22 24.90
N ARG A 635 -30.23 -7.92 25.17
CA ARG A 635 -30.64 -6.55 25.59
C ARG A 635 -30.19 -6.21 27.01
N GLU A 636 -29.99 -7.20 27.87
CA GLU A 636 -29.48 -7.01 29.23
C GLU A 636 -27.95 -6.77 29.24
N HIS A 637 -27.24 -7.41 28.31
CA HIS A 637 -25.76 -7.33 28.25
C HIS A 637 -25.28 -6.10 27.47
N PHE A 638 -25.84 -5.86 26.29
CA PHE A 638 -25.37 -4.78 25.41
C PHE A 638 -26.19 -3.49 25.61
N ARG A 639 -25.51 -2.36 25.43
CA ARG A 639 -26.17 -1.04 25.44
C ARG A 639 -27.24 -0.96 24.34
N PRO A 640 -28.38 -0.27 24.60
CA PRO A 640 -29.48 -0.13 23.64
C PRO A 640 -29.03 0.42 22.27
N GLU A 641 -28.02 1.32 22.26
CA GLU A 641 -27.48 1.93 21.05
C GLU A 641 -26.84 0.89 20.13
N LEU A 642 -26.13 -0.10 20.68
CA LEU A 642 -25.50 -1.16 19.92
C LEU A 642 -26.57 -2.13 19.38
N VAL A 643 -27.52 -2.52 20.24
CA VAL A 643 -28.61 -3.43 19.85
C VAL A 643 -29.47 -2.80 18.74
N GLY A 644 -29.72 -1.48 18.81
CA GLY A 644 -30.46 -0.73 17.78
C GLY A 644 -29.76 -0.64 16.41
N ARG A 645 -28.47 -1.01 16.32
CA ARG A 645 -27.69 -1.06 15.06
C ARG A 645 -27.61 -2.46 14.46
N ILE A 646 -28.08 -3.48 15.18
CA ILE A 646 -28.15 -4.87 14.72
C ILE A 646 -29.47 -5.07 13.98
N ASP A 647 -29.40 -5.46 12.70
CA ASP A 647 -30.60 -5.66 11.88
C ASP A 647 -31.41 -6.86 12.34
N ARG A 648 -30.72 -7.94 12.75
CA ARG A 648 -31.39 -9.14 13.26
C ARG A 648 -30.54 -9.87 14.32
N ILE A 649 -31.17 -10.28 15.40
CA ILE A 649 -30.67 -11.25 16.36
C ILE A 649 -31.16 -12.61 15.90
N VAL A 650 -30.25 -13.52 15.62
CA VAL A 650 -30.51 -14.81 15.00
C VAL A 650 -30.16 -15.93 15.98
N PRO A 651 -31.17 -16.62 16.53
CA PRO A 651 -30.95 -17.73 17.46
C PRO A 651 -30.42 -18.96 16.72
N PHE A 652 -29.43 -19.61 17.30
CA PHE A 652 -28.93 -20.91 16.89
C PHE A 652 -29.35 -21.94 17.93
N ARG A 653 -30.07 -22.97 17.48
CA ARG A 653 -30.50 -24.04 18.36
C ARG A 653 -29.42 -25.11 18.57
N SER A 654 -29.53 -25.85 19.63
CA SER A 654 -28.73 -27.07 19.83
C SER A 654 -28.99 -28.08 18.72
N LEU A 655 -27.93 -28.81 18.34
CA LEU A 655 -28.02 -29.85 17.29
C LEU A 655 -28.74 -31.10 17.82
N ARG A 656 -29.63 -31.62 17.02
CA ARG A 656 -30.31 -32.91 17.28
C ARG A 656 -29.47 -34.08 16.74
N GLU A 657 -29.79 -35.30 17.16
CA GLU A 657 -29.10 -36.51 16.68
C GLU A 657 -29.16 -36.63 15.14
N GLU A 658 -30.29 -36.31 14.54
CA GLU A 658 -30.49 -36.29 13.08
C GLU A 658 -29.55 -35.28 12.39
N ASP A 659 -29.35 -34.09 12.99
CA ASP A 659 -28.45 -33.08 12.48
C ASP A 659 -26.98 -33.55 12.51
N LEU A 660 -26.62 -34.23 13.61
CA LEU A 660 -25.26 -34.76 13.78
C LEU A 660 -24.95 -35.85 12.74
N LEU A 661 -25.91 -36.74 12.44
CA LEU A 661 -25.77 -37.74 11.38
C LEU A 661 -25.52 -37.08 10.01
N ARG A 662 -26.28 -36.04 9.68
CA ARG A 662 -26.07 -35.26 8.44
C ARG A 662 -24.73 -34.57 8.42
N ILE A 663 -24.27 -34.04 9.54
CA ILE A 663 -22.94 -33.41 9.64
C ILE A 663 -21.83 -34.46 9.45
N VAL A 664 -21.98 -35.66 10.03
CA VAL A 664 -21.08 -36.81 9.78
C VAL A 664 -20.99 -37.09 8.28
N ASP A 665 -22.14 -37.18 7.60
CA ASP A 665 -22.18 -37.46 6.16
C ASP A 665 -21.43 -36.37 5.34
N LEU A 666 -21.61 -35.09 5.67
CA LEU A 666 -20.88 -33.98 5.03
C LEU A 666 -19.36 -34.07 5.27
N GLU A 667 -18.93 -34.33 6.49
CA GLU A 667 -17.51 -34.49 6.80
C GLU A 667 -16.91 -35.73 6.11
N LEU A 668 -17.65 -36.82 5.99
CA LEU A 668 -17.24 -38.01 5.23
C LEU A 668 -17.04 -37.71 3.74
N VAL A 669 -17.87 -36.87 3.14
CA VAL A 669 -17.64 -36.39 1.76
C VAL A 669 -16.29 -35.67 1.66
N CYS A 670 -15.98 -34.78 2.61
CA CYS A 670 -14.71 -34.08 2.65
C CYS A 670 -13.52 -35.05 2.84
N ILE A 671 -13.65 -36.04 3.69
CA ILE A 671 -12.61 -37.06 3.91
C ILE A 671 -12.38 -37.88 2.65
N ARG A 672 -13.44 -38.35 1.98
CA ARG A 672 -13.36 -39.10 0.73
C ARG A 672 -12.71 -38.31 -0.41
N ALA A 673 -12.87 -37.02 -0.43
CA ALA A 673 -12.25 -36.11 -1.42
C ALA A 673 -10.76 -35.80 -1.17
N ARG A 674 -10.15 -36.34 -0.10
CA ARG A 674 -8.73 -36.13 0.19
C ARG A 674 -7.85 -36.73 -0.90
N GLU A 675 -6.86 -35.99 -1.38
CA GLU A 675 -5.95 -36.37 -2.46
C GLU A 675 -5.35 -37.77 -2.28
N GLY A 676 -4.95 -38.12 -1.05
CA GLY A 676 -4.36 -39.43 -0.75
C GLY A 676 -5.29 -40.60 -1.00
N LEU A 677 -6.60 -40.43 -0.86
CA LEU A 677 -7.63 -41.47 -1.15
C LEU A 677 -7.94 -41.45 -2.65
N VAL A 678 -8.23 -40.31 -3.23
CA VAL A 678 -8.57 -40.16 -4.65
C VAL A 678 -7.48 -40.69 -5.55
N ARG A 679 -6.20 -40.28 -5.32
CA ARG A 679 -5.04 -40.72 -6.12
C ARG A 679 -4.80 -42.23 -6.07
N ARG A 680 -5.21 -42.89 -5.00
CA ARG A 680 -5.05 -44.33 -4.80
C ARG A 680 -6.29 -45.15 -5.18
N GLY A 681 -7.37 -44.51 -5.60
CA GLY A 681 -8.64 -45.19 -5.87
C GLY A 681 -9.30 -45.82 -4.63
N ILE A 682 -9.04 -45.26 -3.43
CA ILE A 682 -9.52 -45.82 -2.18
C ILE A 682 -10.95 -45.34 -1.89
N VAL A 683 -11.85 -46.26 -1.69
CA VAL A 683 -13.25 -46.03 -1.30
C VAL A 683 -13.39 -46.30 0.21
N LEU A 684 -13.85 -45.29 0.97
CA LEU A 684 -14.14 -45.43 2.40
C LEU A 684 -15.66 -45.62 2.58
N GLU A 685 -16.10 -46.85 2.88
CA GLU A 685 -17.46 -47.15 3.27
C GLU A 685 -17.65 -47.02 4.79
N VAL A 686 -18.66 -46.28 5.20
CA VAL A 686 -19.01 -46.13 6.62
C VAL A 686 -20.45 -46.62 6.83
N PRO A 687 -20.63 -47.77 7.45
CA PRO A 687 -21.95 -48.34 7.70
C PRO A 687 -22.84 -47.45 8.58
N PRO A 688 -24.18 -47.54 8.50
CA PRO A 688 -25.10 -46.73 9.29
C PRO A 688 -24.86 -46.80 10.80
N ALA A 689 -24.57 -47.99 11.32
CA ALA A 689 -24.25 -48.18 12.75
C ALA A 689 -22.96 -47.40 13.17
N MET A 690 -21.95 -47.40 12.29
CA MET A 690 -20.71 -46.66 12.54
C MET A 690 -20.94 -45.16 12.46
N ARG A 691 -21.76 -44.66 11.52
CA ARG A 691 -22.14 -43.25 11.46
C ARG A 691 -22.85 -42.79 12.73
N ALA A 692 -23.76 -43.57 13.27
CA ALA A 692 -24.45 -43.31 14.52
C ALA A 692 -23.49 -43.30 15.73
N LEU A 693 -22.50 -44.20 15.74
CA LEU A 693 -21.45 -44.21 16.76
C LEU A 693 -20.60 -42.94 16.70
N LEU A 694 -20.14 -42.56 15.50
CA LEU A 694 -19.33 -41.34 15.27
C LEU A 694 -20.09 -40.06 15.63
N ALA A 695 -21.40 -40.01 15.33
CA ALA A 695 -22.26 -38.88 15.70
C ALA A 695 -22.39 -38.74 17.23
N ARG A 696 -22.59 -39.87 17.95
CA ARG A 696 -22.65 -39.86 19.42
C ARG A 696 -21.32 -39.49 20.08
N GLU A 697 -20.21 -40.11 19.68
CA GLU A 697 -18.90 -39.80 20.20
C GLU A 697 -18.45 -38.36 19.85
N GLY A 698 -18.91 -37.85 18.72
CA GLY A 698 -18.59 -36.49 18.21
C GLY A 698 -19.45 -35.38 18.77
N HIS A 699 -20.43 -35.68 19.61
CA HIS A 699 -21.29 -34.69 20.26
C HIS A 699 -20.90 -34.49 21.71
N ASP A 700 -20.76 -33.24 22.08
CA ASP A 700 -20.56 -32.84 23.48
C ASP A 700 -21.67 -31.86 23.89
N PRO A 701 -22.31 -32.01 25.05
CA PRO A 701 -23.39 -31.11 25.50
C PRO A 701 -22.97 -29.62 25.59
N VAL A 702 -21.71 -29.34 25.89
CA VAL A 702 -21.14 -27.98 26.04
C VAL A 702 -20.52 -27.48 24.75
N TYR A 703 -19.79 -28.35 24.04
CA TYR A 703 -19.02 -27.99 22.85
C TYR A 703 -19.72 -28.31 21.52
N GLY A 704 -20.95 -28.84 21.57
CA GLY A 704 -21.73 -29.21 20.38
C GLY A 704 -21.04 -30.23 19.49
N ALA A 705 -20.97 -29.96 18.18
CA ALA A 705 -20.30 -30.82 17.20
C ALA A 705 -18.79 -30.52 17.02
N ARG A 706 -18.18 -29.66 17.83
CA ARG A 706 -16.73 -29.39 17.72
C ARG A 706 -15.84 -30.64 17.84
N PRO A 707 -16.13 -31.61 18.75
CA PRO A 707 -15.33 -32.81 18.88
C PRO A 707 -15.45 -33.77 17.67
N LEU A 708 -16.51 -33.65 16.87
CA LEU A 708 -16.82 -34.59 15.78
C LEU A 708 -15.66 -34.73 14.78
N ARG A 709 -15.07 -33.64 14.40
CA ARG A 709 -13.95 -33.67 13.45
C ARG A 709 -12.74 -34.42 14.02
N ARG A 710 -12.46 -34.24 15.30
CA ARG A 710 -11.40 -34.96 16.00
C ARG A 710 -11.72 -36.46 16.09
N VAL A 711 -12.97 -36.82 16.36
CA VAL A 711 -13.42 -38.21 16.41
C VAL A 711 -13.26 -38.88 15.04
N LEU A 712 -13.67 -38.20 13.96
CA LEU A 712 -13.49 -38.69 12.59
C LEU A 712 -12.00 -38.89 12.22
N GLU A 713 -11.15 -37.92 12.59
CA GLU A 713 -9.69 -38.07 12.39
C GLU A 713 -9.14 -39.27 13.17
N THR A 714 -9.50 -39.42 14.43
CA THR A 714 -8.95 -40.46 15.30
C THR A 714 -9.49 -41.86 14.93
N ARG A 715 -10.80 -41.96 14.61
CA ARG A 715 -11.44 -43.24 14.37
C ARG A 715 -11.31 -43.75 12.93
N LEU A 716 -11.21 -42.84 11.96
CA LEU A 716 -11.20 -43.19 10.55
C LEU A 716 -9.86 -42.84 9.87
N VAL A 717 -9.46 -41.57 9.93
CA VAL A 717 -8.37 -41.08 9.09
C VAL A 717 -7.02 -41.57 9.59
N THR A 718 -6.75 -41.48 10.89
CA THR A 718 -5.45 -41.88 11.46
C THR A 718 -5.20 -43.37 11.29
N PRO A 719 -6.13 -44.31 11.61
CA PRO A 719 -5.92 -45.75 11.39
C PRO A 719 -5.73 -46.06 9.91
N LEU A 720 -6.53 -45.43 9.02
CA LEU A 720 -6.40 -45.63 7.57
C LEU A 720 -5.03 -45.11 7.07
N ALA A 721 -4.59 -43.97 7.52
CA ALA A 721 -3.27 -43.41 7.15
C ALA A 721 -2.12 -44.32 7.61
N VAL A 722 -2.19 -44.88 8.84
CA VAL A 722 -1.20 -45.83 9.36
C VAL A 722 -1.20 -47.10 8.51
N HIS A 723 -2.38 -47.64 8.13
CA HIS A 723 -2.48 -48.79 7.26
C HIS A 723 -1.84 -48.55 5.88
N LEU A 724 -2.19 -47.44 5.26
CA LEU A 724 -1.64 -47.04 3.94
C LEU A 724 -0.13 -46.71 3.97
N ALA A 725 0.39 -46.26 5.09
CA ALA A 725 1.82 -46.05 5.27
C ALA A 725 2.59 -47.38 5.38
N LYS A 726 2.01 -48.38 6.06
CA LYS A 726 2.59 -49.73 6.15
C LYS A 726 2.47 -50.51 4.83
N HIS A 727 1.45 -50.19 4.02
CA HIS A 727 1.15 -50.89 2.77
C HIS A 727 1.05 -49.91 1.60
N PRO A 728 2.16 -49.31 1.16
CA PRO A 728 2.18 -48.25 0.14
C PRO A 728 1.66 -48.70 -1.24
N GLN A 729 1.62 -50.00 -1.50
CA GLN A 729 1.13 -50.61 -2.75
C GLN A 729 -0.40 -50.69 -2.84
N VAL A 730 -1.13 -50.46 -1.73
CA VAL A 730 -2.60 -50.57 -1.71
C VAL A 730 -3.21 -49.50 -2.61
N ARG A 731 -3.99 -49.93 -3.60
CA ARG A 731 -4.74 -49.13 -4.56
C ARG A 731 -6.07 -49.81 -4.87
N ASP A 732 -7.04 -49.04 -5.39
CA ASP A 732 -8.33 -49.50 -5.87
C ASP A 732 -9.04 -50.45 -4.87
N THR A 733 -8.94 -50.10 -3.58
CA THR A 733 -9.42 -50.94 -2.48
C THR A 733 -10.50 -50.20 -1.71
N THR A 734 -11.57 -50.97 -1.37
CA THR A 734 -12.62 -50.47 -0.49
C THR A 734 -12.30 -50.79 0.97
N PHE A 735 -12.31 -49.77 1.82
CA PHE A 735 -12.18 -49.92 3.27
C PHE A 735 -13.54 -49.73 3.93
N VAL A 736 -13.89 -50.62 4.82
CA VAL A 736 -15.11 -50.54 5.63
C VAL A 736 -14.77 -50.10 7.03
N ALA A 737 -15.39 -49.00 7.50
CA ALA A 737 -15.19 -48.50 8.85
C ALA A 737 -15.83 -49.43 9.90
N THR A 738 -15.00 -49.84 10.88
CA THR A 738 -15.44 -50.63 12.06
C THR A 738 -15.12 -49.83 13.35
N PRO A 739 -15.66 -50.24 14.52
CA PRO A 739 -15.31 -49.58 15.80
C PRO A 739 -13.82 -49.60 16.13
N GLU A 740 -13.08 -50.59 15.62
CA GLU A 740 -11.62 -50.70 15.81
C GLU A 740 -10.81 -49.94 14.74
N GLY A 741 -11.45 -49.45 13.69
CA GLY A 741 -10.84 -48.71 12.58
C GLY A 741 -11.23 -49.24 11.20
N PRO A 742 -10.86 -48.56 10.10
CA PRO A 742 -11.14 -49.01 8.75
C PRO A 742 -10.34 -50.27 8.39
N VAL A 743 -11.02 -51.30 7.94
CA VAL A 743 -10.44 -52.58 7.46
C VAL A 743 -10.67 -52.73 5.96
N PRO A 744 -9.72 -53.28 5.19
CA PRO A 744 -9.96 -53.57 3.78
C PRO A 744 -11.10 -54.59 3.64
N ARG A 745 -11.97 -54.32 2.68
CA ARG A 745 -13.03 -55.27 2.32
C ARG A 745 -12.39 -56.45 1.59
N ALA A 746 -12.61 -57.66 2.12
CA ALA A 746 -12.11 -58.90 1.53
C ALA A 746 -12.68 -59.12 0.12
#